data_de09f9e3be6987c82de012e450585c9e
#
_entry.id   de09f9e3be6987c82de012e450585c9e
#
_cell.length_a   1.000
_cell.length_b   1.000
_cell.length_c   1.000
_cell.angle_alpha   90.00
_cell.angle_beta   90.00
_cell.angle_gamma   90.00
#
_symmetry.space_group_name_H-M   'P 1'
#
loop_
_entity.id
_entity.type
_entity.pdbx_description
1 polymer ?
#
loop_
_entity_poly.entity_id
_entity_poly.type
_entity_poly.pdbx_seq_one_letter_code
_entity_poly.pdbx_strand_id
1 'polypeptide(L)'
;MTDLSVVVVSYNVRAFLEQCLVSVERAKEGLNVDVWVVDNRSVDGSVDMVRRRFPWVNVVANEDNVGFSVANNQAIRESEGRHVLLLNPDTVVREDTFRLCLEHADAQPQLGGMGVPMYDGTGKFLPESKRGLPAPWPAFCRMSGLHRVAPRSRTFNAYYAGHVGEHDTAPVDILSGAFMWMRREALDQVGLLDEQFFMYGEDIDLSWRLVAGGWENHYFAGTSIIHYKGESTKKGSLNYVLVFYRAMLLFAAKHFEGGQARAFSWMIRSAIYGRASLAIGRRLLSRWGEMMTVSAWTALWLVAVFAAMQAWFGKAYVWPDVAWQGAGLLAVQIFGTWAFGGYREARTRRTLSGHVLAWAAASTLTLATYSLWPESWRFSRATVLLLPVGHALAHALVMVRSWRRTGNPHSVRRLLVAGPDVEATVELLRRNEGERTRRQTFALWAGDRLPEDAPDLQSVPWVGTLRDVEEAVQIHNLDEVVFSGRDVRAEVIVDALPTLGRRHVRCRIAWTDVGDVMSSGGASRESFVAFRHGLHLPEVARTKRAFDVAASLILLGAAPWLWVSSRAGWPRTAWNVLWGRGTWVSPGKLKAEVPFAFDIAHGLSGRGAERKAFTHGQDYHWRKDLAVVVDALISRRAITSHGHH
;
A
#
# COMPACT_ATOMS: atom_id res chain seq x y z
N MET A 1 0.48 41.92 7.60
CA MET A 1 1.67 41.06 7.68
C MET A 1 1.19 39.64 7.78
N THR A 2 1.65 38.74 6.94
CA THR A 2 1.19 37.33 6.93
C THR A 2 1.66 36.63 8.21
N ASP A 3 0.75 35.99 8.93
CA ASP A 3 1.06 35.33 10.18
C ASP A 3 1.72 33.97 9.97
N LEU A 4 1.23 33.22 8.97
CA LEU A 4 1.68 31.86 8.70
C LEU A 4 1.74 31.59 7.20
N SER A 5 2.85 31.01 6.74
CA SER A 5 2.97 30.42 5.41
C SER A 5 2.95 28.89 5.51
N VAL A 6 1.94 28.27 4.91
CA VAL A 6 1.80 26.80 4.86
C VAL A 6 2.38 26.28 3.56
N VAL A 7 3.36 25.40 3.64
CA VAL A 7 4.02 24.80 2.48
C VAL A 7 3.72 23.30 2.41
N VAL A 8 3.14 22.88 1.28
CA VAL A 8 2.77 21.48 1.01
C VAL A 8 3.48 20.99 -0.24
N VAL A 9 4.36 20.00 -0.11
CA VAL A 9 5.02 19.36 -1.26
C VAL A 9 4.24 18.13 -1.69
N SER A 10 3.85 18.06 -2.96
CA SER A 10 3.01 16.99 -3.53
C SER A 10 3.75 16.17 -4.58
N TYR A 11 3.51 14.84 -4.58
CA TYR A 11 3.96 13.94 -5.63
C TYR A 11 3.03 12.73 -5.78
N ASN A 12 2.14 12.76 -6.79
CA ASN A 12 1.19 11.68 -7.11
C ASN A 12 0.29 11.25 -5.94
N VAL A 13 -0.29 12.20 -5.22
CA VAL A 13 -1.16 11.98 -4.05
C VAL A 13 -2.40 12.88 -4.08
N ARG A 14 -2.98 13.08 -5.25
CA ARG A 14 -4.08 14.01 -5.51
C ARG A 14 -5.19 13.98 -4.46
N ALA A 15 -5.72 12.81 -4.13
CA ALA A 15 -6.84 12.68 -3.20
C ALA A 15 -6.48 13.11 -1.77
N PHE A 16 -5.27 12.79 -1.31
CA PHE A 16 -4.77 13.25 -0.01
C PHE A 16 -4.51 14.75 0.01
N LEU A 17 -3.86 15.27 -1.04
CA LEU A 17 -3.62 16.70 -1.18
C LEU A 17 -4.93 17.48 -1.13
N GLU A 18 -5.97 17.01 -1.81
CA GLU A 18 -7.29 17.62 -1.82
C GLU A 18 -7.89 17.67 -0.40
N GLN A 19 -7.83 16.56 0.34
CA GLN A 19 -8.29 16.51 1.72
C GLN A 19 -7.47 17.42 2.65
N CYS A 20 -6.15 17.42 2.50
CA CYS A 20 -5.26 18.29 3.26
C CYS A 20 -5.66 19.76 3.05
N LEU A 21 -5.82 20.19 1.80
CA LEU A 21 -6.20 21.59 1.47
C LEU A 21 -7.58 21.97 1.99
N VAL A 22 -8.57 21.07 1.98
CA VAL A 22 -9.88 21.33 2.63
C VAL A 22 -9.72 21.55 4.12
N SER A 23 -8.89 20.77 4.81
CA SER A 23 -8.65 20.96 6.24
C SER A 23 -7.88 22.28 6.52
N VAL A 24 -6.91 22.62 5.68
CA VAL A 24 -6.16 23.90 5.75
C VAL A 24 -7.10 25.09 5.51
N GLU A 25 -8.03 25.01 4.55
CA GLU A 25 -9.01 26.05 4.26
C GLU A 25 -9.83 26.41 5.49
N ARG A 26 -10.27 25.42 6.26
CA ARG A 26 -11.00 25.61 7.52
C ARG A 26 -10.13 26.14 8.64
N ALA A 27 -8.90 25.59 8.77
CA ALA A 27 -7.99 25.96 9.84
C ALA A 27 -7.44 27.40 9.71
N LYS A 28 -7.44 27.98 8.51
CA LYS A 28 -6.99 29.35 8.28
C LYS A 28 -8.07 30.42 8.49
N GLU A 29 -9.32 30.04 8.77
CA GLU A 29 -10.40 31.01 8.97
C GLU A 29 -10.05 31.99 10.11
N GLY A 30 -10.21 33.28 9.82
CA GLY A 30 -9.89 34.36 10.77
C GLY A 30 -8.41 34.67 10.97
N LEU A 31 -7.51 34.03 10.21
CA LEU A 31 -6.06 34.23 10.26
C LEU A 31 -5.52 34.72 8.92
N ASN A 32 -4.42 35.47 8.95
CA ASN A 32 -3.72 35.87 7.73
C ASN A 32 -2.70 34.80 7.32
N VAL A 33 -3.13 33.84 6.49
CA VAL A 33 -2.36 32.66 6.07
C VAL A 33 -2.23 32.60 4.57
N ASP A 34 -1.01 32.52 4.05
CA ASP A 34 -0.74 32.15 2.68
C ASP A 34 -0.42 30.66 2.57
N VAL A 35 -0.81 30.02 1.47
CA VAL A 35 -0.64 28.60 1.26
C VAL A 35 0.02 28.33 -0.08
N TRP A 36 1.05 27.50 -0.03
CA TRP A 36 1.86 27.12 -1.18
C TRP A 36 1.80 25.62 -1.40
N VAL A 37 1.51 25.21 -2.62
CA VAL A 37 1.64 23.82 -3.06
C VAL A 37 2.75 23.73 -4.09
N VAL A 38 3.79 22.96 -3.76
CA VAL A 38 4.88 22.64 -4.70
C VAL A 38 4.68 21.22 -5.21
N ASP A 39 4.38 21.11 -6.48
CA ASP A 39 4.16 19.83 -7.14
C ASP A 39 5.43 19.33 -7.82
N ASN A 40 5.91 18.17 -7.39
CA ASN A 40 7.14 17.55 -7.90
C ASN A 40 6.86 16.64 -9.12
N ARG A 41 6.23 17.20 -10.19
CA ARG A 41 5.92 16.48 -11.43
C ARG A 41 4.88 15.35 -11.23
N SER A 42 3.77 15.65 -10.59
CA SER A 42 2.65 14.70 -10.51
C SER A 42 1.99 14.47 -11.88
N VAL A 43 1.59 13.23 -12.12
CA VAL A 43 0.90 12.81 -13.35
C VAL A 43 -0.56 12.40 -13.11
N ASP A 44 -1.05 12.57 -11.87
CA ASP A 44 -2.38 12.17 -11.42
C ASP A 44 -3.43 13.29 -11.50
N GLY A 45 -3.04 14.47 -12.05
CA GLY A 45 -3.90 15.64 -12.14
C GLY A 45 -3.98 16.49 -10.87
N SER A 46 -3.01 16.35 -9.94
CA SER A 46 -2.91 17.15 -8.72
C SER A 46 -2.91 18.64 -9.00
N VAL A 47 -2.06 19.13 -9.90
CA VAL A 47 -1.91 20.55 -10.23
C VAL A 47 -3.22 21.15 -10.76
N ASP A 48 -3.88 20.45 -11.69
CA ASP A 48 -5.16 20.91 -12.26
C ASP A 48 -6.28 20.94 -11.22
N MET A 49 -6.26 19.99 -10.29
CA MET A 49 -7.21 19.95 -9.18
C MET A 49 -7.01 21.16 -8.25
N VAL A 50 -5.77 21.45 -7.83
CA VAL A 50 -5.47 22.58 -6.95
C VAL A 50 -5.89 23.91 -7.60
N ARG A 51 -5.47 24.17 -8.84
CA ARG A 51 -5.79 25.40 -9.56
C ARG A 51 -7.30 25.63 -9.73
N ARG A 52 -8.09 24.57 -9.91
CA ARG A 52 -9.54 24.67 -10.10
C ARG A 52 -10.32 24.78 -8.79
N ARG A 53 -9.95 24.03 -7.76
CA ARG A 53 -10.73 23.95 -6.50
C ARG A 53 -10.26 24.91 -5.42
N PHE A 54 -8.96 25.26 -5.44
CA PHE A 54 -8.33 26.10 -4.43
C PHE A 54 -7.60 27.30 -5.07
N PRO A 55 -8.32 28.24 -5.73
CA PRO A 55 -7.70 29.35 -6.46
C PRO A 55 -6.91 30.33 -5.56
N TRP A 56 -7.07 30.21 -4.25
CA TRP A 56 -6.35 30.97 -3.24
C TRP A 56 -4.97 30.35 -2.86
N VAL A 57 -4.63 29.20 -3.43
CA VAL A 57 -3.36 28.52 -3.21
C VAL A 57 -2.34 28.93 -4.26
N ASN A 58 -1.13 29.30 -3.83
CA ASN A 58 0.00 29.52 -4.72
C ASN A 58 0.56 28.18 -5.17
N VAL A 59 0.71 27.96 -6.48
CA VAL A 59 1.13 26.67 -7.05
C VAL A 59 2.44 26.81 -7.80
N VAL A 60 3.46 26.09 -7.34
CA VAL A 60 4.73 25.88 -8.05
C VAL A 60 4.70 24.47 -8.65
N ALA A 61 4.73 24.34 -9.98
CA ALA A 61 4.74 23.05 -10.67
C ALA A 61 6.12 22.79 -11.27
N ASN A 62 6.87 21.86 -10.69
CA ASN A 62 8.19 21.49 -11.15
C ASN A 62 8.13 20.55 -12.37
N GLU A 63 9.03 20.72 -13.32
CA GLU A 63 9.17 19.84 -14.48
C GLU A 63 9.77 18.47 -14.11
N ASP A 64 10.53 18.41 -13.01
CA ASP A 64 11.14 17.22 -12.45
C ASP A 64 10.87 17.07 -10.95
N ASN A 65 11.07 15.86 -10.41
CA ASN A 65 11.05 15.65 -8.96
C ASN A 65 12.38 16.10 -8.36
N VAL A 66 12.40 17.32 -7.86
CA VAL A 66 13.60 17.97 -7.29
C VAL A 66 13.92 17.53 -5.85
N GLY A 67 13.07 16.68 -5.25
CA GLY A 67 13.19 16.25 -3.86
C GLY A 67 12.43 17.15 -2.88
N PHE A 68 12.40 16.72 -1.61
CA PHE A 68 11.58 17.38 -0.58
C PHE A 68 12.19 18.71 -0.13
N SER A 69 13.51 18.75 0.13
CA SER A 69 14.18 19.94 0.63
C SER A 69 14.15 21.10 -0.38
N VAL A 70 14.50 20.83 -1.64
CA VAL A 70 14.50 21.85 -2.71
C VAL A 70 13.09 22.39 -2.92
N ALA A 71 12.09 21.50 -3.01
CA ALA A 71 10.70 21.90 -3.22
C ALA A 71 10.16 22.78 -2.08
N ASN A 72 10.41 22.42 -0.82
CA ASN A 72 10.02 23.28 0.31
C ASN A 72 10.74 24.63 0.26
N ASN A 73 12.04 24.65 -0.02
CA ASN A 73 12.81 25.86 -0.07
C ASN A 73 12.33 26.82 -1.18
N GLN A 74 11.84 26.31 -2.32
CA GLN A 74 11.22 27.14 -3.36
C GLN A 74 10.07 27.97 -2.78
N ALA A 75 9.12 27.33 -2.08
CA ALA A 75 7.99 28.03 -1.49
C ALA A 75 8.37 28.91 -0.30
N ILE A 76 9.31 28.47 0.56
CA ILE A 76 9.75 29.27 1.71
C ILE A 76 10.38 30.60 1.26
N ARG A 77 11.15 30.62 0.17
CA ARG A 77 11.78 31.82 -0.36
C ARG A 77 10.79 32.85 -0.91
N GLU A 78 9.68 32.37 -1.46
CA GLU A 78 8.62 33.21 -2.02
C GLU A 78 7.57 33.63 -0.98
N SER A 79 7.52 32.98 0.17
CA SER A 79 6.54 33.21 1.22
C SER A 79 7.02 34.27 2.23
N GLU A 80 6.05 34.99 2.84
CA GLU A 80 6.34 36.15 3.72
C GLU A 80 5.82 35.98 5.17
N GLY A 81 5.29 34.82 5.52
CA GLY A 81 4.76 34.56 6.86
C GLY A 81 5.83 34.66 7.94
N ARG A 82 5.49 35.30 9.09
CA ARG A 82 6.36 35.35 10.27
C ARG A 82 6.63 33.95 10.86
N HIS A 83 5.76 32.99 10.53
CA HIS A 83 5.96 31.56 10.76
C HIS A 83 5.81 30.80 9.44
N VAL A 84 6.49 29.66 9.36
CA VAL A 84 6.44 28.74 8.23
C VAL A 84 6.03 27.36 8.74
N LEU A 85 5.03 26.74 8.13
CA LEU A 85 4.61 25.37 8.41
C LEU A 85 4.91 24.48 7.21
N LEU A 86 5.80 23.51 7.36
CA LEU A 86 5.88 22.39 6.43
C LEU A 86 4.81 21.39 6.80
N LEU A 87 3.96 21.05 5.83
CA LEU A 87 2.82 20.16 6.03
C LEU A 87 2.79 19.09 4.95
N ASN A 88 2.77 17.82 5.34
CA ASN A 88 2.66 16.74 4.37
C ASN A 88 1.27 16.72 3.72
N PRO A 89 1.16 16.38 2.42
CA PRO A 89 -0.11 16.31 1.70
C PRO A 89 -1.04 15.19 2.19
N ASP A 90 -0.53 14.21 2.96
CA ASP A 90 -1.30 13.12 3.55
C ASP A 90 -1.65 13.38 5.04
N THR A 91 -1.87 14.66 5.38
CA THR A 91 -2.30 15.09 6.72
C THR A 91 -3.69 15.70 6.71
N VAL A 92 -4.34 15.72 7.88
CA VAL A 92 -5.58 16.47 8.15
C VAL A 92 -5.38 17.26 9.44
N VAL A 93 -5.50 18.58 9.35
CA VAL A 93 -5.41 19.48 10.50
C VAL A 93 -6.81 19.78 11.06
N ARG A 94 -6.90 20.05 12.36
CA ARG A 94 -8.12 20.50 13.01
C ARG A 94 -8.37 21.97 12.68
N GLU A 95 -9.59 22.42 12.77
CA GLU A 95 -10.01 23.79 12.48
C GLU A 95 -9.32 24.82 13.36
N ASP A 96 -8.97 24.47 14.60
CA ASP A 96 -8.33 25.33 15.59
C ASP A 96 -6.78 25.22 15.60
N THR A 97 -6.20 24.32 14.83
CA THR A 97 -4.77 23.99 14.89
C THR A 97 -3.88 25.21 14.68
N PHE A 98 -4.12 26.01 13.63
CA PHE A 98 -3.25 27.14 13.33
C PHE A 98 -3.34 28.25 14.37
N ARG A 99 -4.54 28.54 14.88
CA ARG A 99 -4.75 29.50 15.94
C ARG A 99 -4.01 29.12 17.22
N LEU A 100 -4.19 27.87 17.69
CA LEU A 100 -3.52 27.38 18.90
C LEU A 100 -2.00 27.36 18.76
N CYS A 101 -1.49 27.00 17.58
CA CYS A 101 -0.06 27.03 17.30
C CYS A 101 0.51 28.44 17.29
N LEU A 102 -0.21 29.43 16.71
CA LEU A 102 0.18 30.83 16.75
C LEU A 102 0.22 31.35 18.18
N GLU A 103 -0.84 31.14 18.96
CA GLU A 103 -0.91 31.55 20.36
C GLU A 103 0.25 30.97 21.20
N HIS A 104 0.58 29.70 21.00
CA HIS A 104 1.71 29.07 21.68
C HIS A 104 3.04 29.64 21.23
N ALA A 105 3.24 29.84 19.92
CA ALA A 105 4.48 30.39 19.37
C ALA A 105 4.72 31.84 19.80
N ASP A 106 3.66 32.66 19.91
CA ASP A 106 3.76 34.05 20.36
C ASP A 106 4.03 34.14 21.87
N ALA A 107 3.56 33.19 22.66
CA ALA A 107 3.84 33.10 24.10
C ALA A 107 5.26 32.60 24.42
N GLN A 108 6.00 32.07 23.45
CA GLN A 108 7.32 31.46 23.63
C GLN A 108 8.38 32.11 22.71
N PRO A 109 9.06 33.18 23.15
CA PRO A 109 10.04 33.90 22.31
C PRO A 109 11.24 33.05 21.88
N GLN A 110 11.61 32.03 22.65
CA GLN A 110 12.73 31.11 22.35
C GLN A 110 12.34 29.98 21.41
N LEU A 111 11.05 29.87 21.05
CA LEU A 111 10.57 28.81 20.15
C LEU A 111 11.09 29.03 18.74
N GLY A 112 11.98 28.16 18.27
CA GLY A 112 12.45 28.10 16.89
C GLY A 112 11.60 27.16 16.03
N GLY A 113 11.14 26.04 16.62
CA GLY A 113 10.31 25.07 15.93
C GLY A 113 9.30 24.34 16.81
N MET A 114 8.21 23.82 16.19
CA MET A 114 7.17 23.11 16.92
C MET A 114 6.57 22.00 16.06
N GLY A 115 6.30 20.86 16.69
CA GLY A 115 5.50 19.75 16.17
C GLY A 115 4.33 19.45 17.09
N VAL A 116 3.34 18.74 16.58
CA VAL A 116 2.11 18.38 17.31
C VAL A 116 1.91 16.87 17.35
N PRO A 117 1.08 16.32 18.27
CA PRO A 117 0.65 14.93 18.24
C PRO A 117 0.08 14.53 16.89
N MET A 118 0.55 13.41 16.38
CA MET A 118 0.06 12.83 15.13
C MET A 118 -0.55 11.46 15.41
N TYR A 119 -1.73 11.23 14.84
CA TYR A 119 -2.40 9.94 14.84
C TYR A 119 -2.48 9.39 13.42
N ASP A 120 -2.31 8.07 13.26
CA ASP A 120 -2.63 7.47 11.97
C ASP A 120 -4.16 7.39 11.79
N GLY A 121 -4.65 7.13 10.57
CA GLY A 121 -6.10 7.04 10.32
C GLY A 121 -6.79 5.87 11.02
N THR A 122 -6.09 5.07 11.87
CA THR A 122 -6.68 4.10 12.80
C THR A 122 -6.77 4.62 14.24
N GLY A 123 -6.39 5.89 14.47
CA GLY A 123 -6.35 6.50 15.81
C GLY A 123 -5.15 6.08 16.65
N LYS A 124 -4.16 5.44 16.05
CA LYS A 124 -2.95 5.07 16.77
C LYS A 124 -1.96 6.22 16.77
N PHE A 125 -1.47 6.58 17.96
CA PHE A 125 -0.43 7.58 18.10
C PHE A 125 0.85 7.22 17.32
N LEU A 126 1.40 8.20 16.64
CA LEU A 126 2.63 8.08 15.86
C LEU A 126 3.83 8.56 16.71
N PRO A 127 4.70 7.65 17.16
CA PRO A 127 5.82 8.02 18.05
C PRO A 127 6.79 9.04 17.47
N GLU A 128 6.82 9.18 16.14
CA GLU A 128 7.63 10.19 15.46
C GLU A 128 7.14 11.63 15.64
N SER A 129 6.00 11.85 16.27
CA SER A 129 5.51 13.18 16.68
C SER A 129 6.49 13.89 17.61
N LYS A 130 7.25 13.14 18.37
CA LYS A 130 8.28 13.63 19.30
C LYS A 130 9.49 12.71 19.25
N ARG A 131 10.64 13.29 18.98
CA ARG A 131 11.88 12.54 18.80
C ARG A 131 13.04 13.21 19.53
N GLY A 132 13.92 12.39 20.07
CA GLY A 132 15.24 12.82 20.51
C GLY A 132 16.26 12.69 19.38
N LEU A 133 17.45 13.20 19.62
CA LEU A 133 18.57 13.16 18.68
C LEU A 133 18.91 11.70 18.31
N PRO A 134 19.06 11.36 17.02
CA PRO A 134 19.42 10.02 16.58
C PRO A 134 20.93 9.74 16.79
N ALA A 135 21.39 9.80 18.05
CA ALA A 135 22.73 9.40 18.46
C ALA A 135 22.91 7.86 18.39
N PRO A 136 24.16 7.33 18.45
CA PRO A 136 24.40 5.89 18.33
C PRO A 136 23.59 5.02 19.30
N TRP A 137 23.53 5.40 20.58
CA TRP A 137 22.82 4.63 21.59
C TRP A 137 21.29 4.63 21.41
N PRO A 138 20.59 5.77 21.26
CA PRO A 138 19.17 5.80 20.93
C PRO A 138 18.80 5.01 19.68
N ALA A 139 19.62 5.11 18.62
CA ALA A 139 19.41 4.38 17.39
C ALA A 139 19.59 2.86 17.59
N PHE A 140 20.58 2.41 18.38
CA PHE A 140 20.76 1.01 18.74
C PHE A 140 19.56 0.47 19.53
N CYS A 141 19.08 1.20 20.57
CA CYS A 141 17.92 0.79 21.35
C CYS A 141 16.66 0.64 20.49
N ARG A 142 16.47 1.56 19.52
CA ARG A 142 15.37 1.46 18.57
C ARG A 142 15.49 0.23 17.65
N MET A 143 16.67 -0.03 17.11
CA MET A 143 16.91 -1.11 16.16
C MET A 143 16.83 -2.49 16.80
N SER A 144 17.37 -2.64 18.01
CA SER A 144 17.32 -3.88 18.80
C SER A 144 15.96 -4.17 19.44
N GLY A 145 15.07 -3.17 19.49
CA GLY A 145 13.76 -3.28 20.13
C GLY A 145 13.76 -3.00 21.64
N LEU A 146 14.92 -2.65 22.24
CA LEU A 146 15.04 -2.32 23.66
C LEU A 146 14.12 -1.16 24.10
N HIS A 147 13.82 -0.21 23.18
CA HIS A 147 12.86 0.85 23.44
C HIS A 147 11.45 0.35 23.84
N ARG A 148 11.09 -0.89 23.46
CA ARG A 148 9.79 -1.51 23.80
C ARG A 148 9.77 -2.11 25.19
N VAL A 149 10.94 -2.50 25.71
CA VAL A 149 11.09 -3.08 27.05
C VAL A 149 10.90 -2.01 28.11
N ALA A 150 11.40 -0.79 27.86
CA ALA A 150 11.28 0.34 28.77
C ALA A 150 10.75 1.59 28.02
N PRO A 151 9.45 1.65 27.67
CA PRO A 151 8.90 2.65 26.75
C PRO A 151 8.94 4.09 27.31
N ARG A 152 8.97 4.26 28.64
CA ARG A 152 9.08 5.58 29.29
C ARG A 152 10.49 5.98 29.70
N SER A 153 11.49 5.17 29.37
CA SER A 153 12.88 5.44 29.76
C SER A 153 13.51 6.53 28.90
N ARG A 154 14.16 7.50 29.55
CA ARG A 154 15.00 8.52 28.87
C ARG A 154 16.21 7.91 28.16
N THR A 155 16.70 6.75 28.63
CA THR A 155 17.90 6.08 28.08
C THR A 155 17.54 5.10 26.96
N PHE A 156 16.57 4.21 27.21
CA PHE A 156 16.22 3.14 26.26
C PHE A 156 15.26 3.59 25.17
N ASN A 157 14.40 4.58 25.44
CA ASN A 157 13.48 5.15 24.47
C ASN A 157 13.76 6.64 24.18
N ALA A 158 15.02 7.05 24.27
CA ALA A 158 15.44 8.41 23.93
C ALA A 158 15.09 8.79 22.50
N TYR A 159 15.17 7.83 21.56
CA TYR A 159 14.87 8.08 20.15
C TYR A 159 13.44 8.63 19.89
N TYR A 160 12.45 8.21 20.69
CA TYR A 160 11.07 8.68 20.59
C TYR A 160 10.68 9.61 21.75
N ALA A 161 11.65 10.20 22.43
CA ALA A 161 11.42 10.99 23.63
C ALA A 161 10.39 10.33 24.58
N GLY A 162 10.60 9.03 24.89
CA GLY A 162 9.60 8.19 25.57
C GLY A 162 9.22 8.65 26.97
N HIS A 163 10.02 9.52 27.58
CA HIS A 163 9.77 10.15 28.87
C HIS A 163 8.74 11.29 28.82
N VAL A 164 8.49 11.86 27.63
CA VAL A 164 7.44 12.85 27.42
C VAL A 164 6.13 12.10 27.19
N GLY A 165 5.07 12.45 27.89
CA GLY A 165 3.73 11.89 27.66
C GLY A 165 3.17 12.29 26.30
N GLU A 166 2.13 11.59 25.89
CA GLU A 166 1.45 11.87 24.61
C GLU A 166 0.71 13.21 24.62
N HIS A 167 0.22 13.61 25.81
CA HIS A 167 -0.55 14.84 26.05
C HIS A 167 0.24 15.92 26.78
N ASP A 168 1.56 15.77 26.90
CA ASP A 168 2.41 16.71 27.61
C ASP A 168 3.16 17.60 26.62
N THR A 169 2.96 18.91 26.71
CA THR A 169 3.80 19.88 25.96
C THR A 169 5.18 19.94 26.59
N ALA A 170 6.22 19.73 25.78
CA ALA A 170 7.61 19.67 26.26
C ALA A 170 8.62 20.01 25.15
N PRO A 171 9.83 20.47 25.51
CA PRO A 171 10.93 20.57 24.55
C PRO A 171 11.36 19.18 24.06
N VAL A 172 11.71 19.10 22.78
CA VAL A 172 12.21 17.91 22.08
C VAL A 172 13.36 18.27 21.17
N ASP A 173 14.25 17.31 20.86
CA ASP A 173 15.37 17.61 20.00
C ASP A 173 14.97 17.72 18.53
N ILE A 174 14.11 16.82 18.05
CA ILE A 174 13.81 16.62 16.64
C ILE A 174 12.31 16.67 16.38
N LEU A 175 11.91 17.50 15.43
CA LEU A 175 10.57 17.63 14.90
C LEU A 175 10.33 16.66 13.75
N SER A 176 9.09 16.49 13.35
CA SER A 176 8.71 15.68 12.19
C SER A 176 8.37 16.59 11.01
N GLY A 177 8.98 16.34 9.85
CA GLY A 177 8.68 17.07 8.61
C GLY A 177 7.24 16.89 8.11
N ALA A 178 6.43 16.01 8.73
CA ALA A 178 5.01 15.87 8.39
C ALA A 178 4.16 17.04 8.89
N PHE A 179 4.54 17.65 10.03
CA PHE A 179 4.04 18.89 10.58
C PHE A 179 5.21 19.57 11.30
N MET A 180 5.84 20.52 10.64
CA MET A 180 7.01 21.24 11.17
C MET A 180 6.77 22.74 11.08
N TRP A 181 6.32 23.31 12.18
CA TRP A 181 6.11 24.73 12.36
C TRP A 181 7.43 25.40 12.74
N MET A 182 7.79 26.49 12.11
CA MET A 182 9.08 27.17 12.35
C MET A 182 8.88 28.68 12.41
N ARG A 183 9.65 29.35 13.24
CA ARG A 183 9.75 30.81 13.26
C ARG A 183 10.63 31.28 12.12
N ARG A 184 10.20 32.29 11.38
CA ARG A 184 10.96 32.85 10.24
C ARG A 184 12.33 33.36 10.68
N GLU A 185 12.40 34.11 11.79
CA GLU A 185 13.64 34.62 12.36
C GLU A 185 14.64 33.49 12.67
N ALA A 186 14.17 32.37 13.15
CA ALA A 186 15.03 31.22 13.39
C ALA A 186 15.55 30.60 12.09
N LEU A 187 14.71 30.52 11.05
CA LEU A 187 15.13 30.06 9.71
C LEU A 187 16.16 31.03 9.09
N ASP A 188 15.97 32.33 9.25
CA ASP A 188 16.91 33.35 8.72
C ASP A 188 18.29 33.25 9.39
N GLN A 189 18.31 32.86 10.67
CA GLN A 189 19.54 32.65 11.43
C GLN A 189 20.26 31.35 11.09
N VAL A 190 19.54 30.22 11.03
CA VAL A 190 20.17 28.90 10.88
C VAL A 190 20.15 28.37 9.45
N GLY A 191 19.49 29.06 8.54
CA GLY A 191 19.30 28.68 7.14
C GLY A 191 18.13 27.71 6.92
N LEU A 192 17.72 27.57 5.67
CA LEU A 192 16.62 26.71 5.22
C LEU A 192 16.98 25.22 5.27
N LEU A 193 16.13 24.36 4.71
CA LEU A 193 16.40 22.93 4.56
C LEU A 193 17.67 22.71 3.73
N ASP A 194 18.52 21.78 4.14
CA ASP A 194 19.73 21.43 3.38
C ASP A 194 19.33 20.58 2.14
N GLU A 195 19.60 21.13 0.97
CA GLU A 195 19.22 20.56 -0.32
C GLU A 195 20.01 19.29 -0.70
N GLN A 196 21.06 18.94 0.06
CA GLN A 196 21.74 17.64 -0.09
C GLN A 196 20.83 16.46 0.32
N PHE A 197 19.81 16.71 1.17
CA PHE A 197 18.82 15.73 1.53
C PHE A 197 17.70 15.74 0.48
N PHE A 198 17.69 14.74 -0.38
CA PHE A 198 16.62 14.58 -1.37
C PHE A 198 15.26 14.27 -0.70
N MET A 199 15.28 13.40 0.32
CA MET A 199 14.14 13.01 1.13
C MET A 199 14.63 12.29 2.38
N TYR A 200 14.02 12.59 3.54
CA TYR A 200 14.41 12.13 4.88
C TYR A 200 15.73 12.72 5.39
N GLY A 201 15.73 13.06 6.65
CA GLY A 201 16.89 13.60 7.36
C GLY A 201 17.00 15.12 7.31
N GLU A 202 16.33 15.80 6.38
CA GLU A 202 16.20 17.25 6.32
C GLU A 202 15.54 17.83 7.57
N ASP A 203 14.52 17.14 8.08
CA ASP A 203 13.82 17.50 9.32
C ASP A 203 14.72 17.34 10.55
N ILE A 204 15.54 16.30 10.57
CA ILE A 204 16.51 16.06 11.63
C ILE A 204 17.63 17.11 11.58
N ASP A 205 18.15 17.39 10.39
CA ASP A 205 19.21 18.38 10.18
C ASP A 205 18.77 19.79 10.60
N LEU A 206 17.59 20.21 10.15
CA LEU A 206 17.07 21.54 10.48
C LEU A 206 16.75 21.64 11.98
N SER A 207 16.10 20.62 12.57
CA SER A 207 15.82 20.59 14.01
C SER A 207 17.09 20.68 14.85
N TRP A 208 18.15 19.98 14.44
CA TRP A 208 19.45 20.05 15.11
C TRP A 208 20.07 21.44 15.00
N ARG A 209 20.02 22.08 13.81
CA ARG A 209 20.55 23.44 13.60
C ARG A 209 19.79 24.49 14.41
N LEU A 210 18.47 24.36 14.57
CA LEU A 210 17.66 25.22 15.43
C LEU A 210 18.16 25.15 16.88
N VAL A 211 18.30 23.96 17.44
CA VAL A 211 18.81 23.78 18.81
C VAL A 211 20.25 24.28 18.95
N ALA A 212 21.14 23.98 17.98
CA ALA A 212 22.52 24.46 17.98
C ALA A 212 22.60 25.99 17.85
N GLY A 213 21.62 26.62 17.19
CA GLY A 213 21.49 28.08 17.07
C GLY A 213 20.89 28.76 18.32
N GLY A 214 20.58 28.00 19.37
CA GLY A 214 20.05 28.54 20.64
C GLY A 214 18.52 28.62 20.71
N TRP A 215 17.83 28.07 19.73
CA TRP A 215 16.38 27.97 19.70
C TRP A 215 15.86 26.69 20.35
N GLU A 216 14.61 26.69 20.79
CA GLU A 216 13.93 25.51 21.33
C GLU A 216 13.00 24.89 20.29
N ASN A 217 12.99 23.56 20.22
CA ASN A 217 11.98 22.79 19.50
C ASN A 217 10.96 22.23 20.50
N HIS A 218 9.67 22.49 20.27
CA HIS A 218 8.61 22.03 21.17
C HIS A 218 7.76 20.93 20.53
N TYR A 219 7.39 19.95 21.33
CA TYR A 219 6.24 19.10 21.09
C TYR A 219 5.05 19.75 21.80
N PHE A 220 4.11 20.28 21.03
CA PHE A 220 2.95 21.02 21.52
C PHE A 220 1.70 20.13 21.51
N ALA A 221 1.22 19.72 22.67
CA ALA A 221 0.07 18.82 22.83
C ALA A 221 -1.28 19.53 22.87
N GLY A 222 -1.34 20.86 22.70
CA GLY A 222 -2.59 21.63 22.69
C GLY A 222 -3.50 21.39 21.50
N THR A 223 -2.96 20.80 20.42
CA THR A 223 -3.72 20.34 19.24
C THR A 223 -3.15 19.06 18.71
N SER A 224 -3.78 18.44 17.69
CA SER A 224 -3.30 17.22 17.06
C SER A 224 -3.78 17.11 15.62
N ILE A 225 -3.11 16.26 14.84
CA ILE A 225 -3.45 16.04 13.43
C ILE A 225 -3.57 14.55 13.10
N ILE A 226 -4.26 14.24 11.99
CA ILE A 226 -4.16 12.93 11.37
C ILE A 226 -2.99 12.96 10.37
N HIS A 227 -2.18 11.90 10.33
CA HIS A 227 -1.17 11.67 9.31
C HIS A 227 -1.26 10.25 8.80
N TYR A 228 -1.80 10.06 7.60
CA TYR A 228 -2.03 8.74 7.01
C TYR A 228 -0.76 7.94 6.72
N LYS A 229 0.37 8.58 6.73
CA LYS A 229 1.74 8.05 6.70
C LYS A 229 2.06 7.04 5.62
N GLY A 230 2.80 7.48 4.63
CA GLY A 230 3.46 6.62 3.64
C GLY A 230 2.68 6.43 2.35
N GLU A 231 1.74 7.30 2.08
CA GLU A 231 0.99 7.27 0.84
C GLU A 231 1.82 7.84 -0.33
N SER A 232 2.62 8.87 -0.07
CA SER A 232 3.59 9.40 -1.05
C SER A 232 4.78 8.46 -1.30
N THR A 233 5.06 7.55 -0.34
CA THR A 233 6.21 6.64 -0.43
C THR A 233 5.78 5.20 -0.13
N LYS A 234 5.90 4.30 -1.12
CA LYS A 234 5.62 2.87 -0.92
C LYS A 234 6.62 2.28 0.08
N LYS A 235 6.23 2.22 1.36
CA LYS A 235 7.02 1.57 2.42
C LYS A 235 7.31 0.13 2.05
N GLY A 236 8.59 -0.25 2.11
CA GLY A 236 9.08 -1.60 1.83
C GLY A 236 9.70 -1.78 0.45
N SER A 237 9.81 -0.75 -0.38
CA SER A 237 10.70 -0.78 -1.53
C SER A 237 12.16 -0.71 -1.05
N LEU A 238 13.05 -1.43 -1.72
CA LEU A 238 14.51 -1.35 -1.45
C LEU A 238 14.99 0.11 -1.57
N ASN A 239 14.43 0.88 -2.49
CA ASN A 239 14.75 2.30 -2.69
C ASN A 239 14.43 3.15 -1.45
N TYR A 240 13.27 2.95 -0.79
CA TYR A 240 12.94 3.65 0.45
C TYR A 240 14.01 3.45 1.53
N VAL A 241 14.40 2.19 1.72
CA VAL A 241 15.41 1.81 2.72
C VAL A 241 16.75 2.46 2.41
N LEU A 242 17.19 2.43 1.14
CA LEU A 242 18.45 3.01 0.70
C LEU A 242 18.48 4.52 0.86
N VAL A 243 17.41 5.24 0.45
CA VAL A 243 17.31 6.70 0.57
C VAL A 243 17.35 7.11 2.05
N PHE A 244 16.57 6.46 2.91
CA PHE A 244 16.56 6.75 4.34
C PHE A 244 17.95 6.56 5.00
N TYR A 245 18.62 5.45 4.69
CA TYR A 245 19.95 5.20 5.29
C TYR A 245 21.02 6.12 4.74
N ARG A 246 20.95 6.48 3.45
CA ARG A 246 21.85 7.47 2.87
C ARG A 246 21.71 8.83 3.56
N ALA A 247 20.49 9.26 3.83
CA ALA A 247 20.20 10.47 4.58
C ALA A 247 20.78 10.43 6.01
N MET A 248 20.63 9.29 6.71
CA MET A 248 21.22 9.12 8.05
C MET A 248 22.75 9.13 8.04
N LEU A 249 23.38 8.57 7.01
CA LEU A 249 24.83 8.64 6.85
C LEU A 249 25.31 10.07 6.55
N LEU A 250 24.57 10.82 5.73
CA LEU A 250 24.84 12.23 5.44
C LEU A 250 24.73 13.07 6.73
N PHE A 251 23.66 12.89 7.50
CA PHE A 251 23.50 13.55 8.79
C PHE A 251 24.67 13.27 9.74
N ALA A 252 25.05 11.99 9.85
CA ALA A 252 26.17 11.60 10.71
C ALA A 252 27.51 12.18 10.26
N ALA A 253 27.75 12.24 8.96
CA ALA A 253 28.97 12.84 8.41
C ALA A 253 29.03 14.36 8.63
N LYS A 254 27.88 15.05 8.66
CA LYS A 254 27.78 16.49 8.84
C LYS A 254 27.90 16.93 10.30
N HIS A 255 27.32 16.16 11.24
CA HIS A 255 27.11 16.60 12.62
C HIS A 255 27.86 15.82 13.69
N PHE A 256 28.41 14.64 13.37
CA PHE A 256 29.18 13.86 14.33
C PHE A 256 30.69 13.89 14.01
N GLU A 257 31.49 14.07 15.04
CA GLU A 257 32.93 14.10 14.91
C GLU A 257 33.61 12.76 15.21
N GLY A 258 34.71 12.45 14.54
CA GLY A 258 35.66 11.39 14.85
C GLY A 258 35.07 9.99 15.02
N GLY A 259 35.20 9.43 16.23
CA GLY A 259 34.78 8.05 16.55
C GLY A 259 33.26 7.82 16.51
N GLN A 260 32.48 8.84 16.86
CA GLN A 260 31.01 8.73 16.87
C GLN A 260 30.43 8.58 15.46
N ALA A 261 30.92 9.33 14.49
CA ALA A 261 30.52 9.20 13.08
C ALA A 261 30.83 7.80 12.52
N ARG A 262 32.00 7.24 12.85
CA ARG A 262 32.38 5.88 12.44
C ARG A 262 31.50 4.82 13.09
N ALA A 263 31.28 4.90 14.41
CA ALA A 263 30.42 3.97 15.13
C ALA A 263 28.96 3.98 14.61
N PHE A 264 28.41 5.18 14.38
CA PHE A 264 27.05 5.34 13.83
C PHE A 264 26.96 4.80 12.40
N SER A 265 27.93 5.08 11.56
CA SER A 265 27.98 4.57 10.17
C SER A 265 28.09 3.04 10.13
N TRP A 266 28.92 2.43 10.99
CA TRP A 266 29.03 0.98 11.11
C TRP A 266 27.71 0.35 11.57
N MET A 267 27.08 0.92 12.58
CA MET A 267 25.80 0.47 13.10
C MET A 267 24.69 0.54 12.06
N ILE A 268 24.60 1.63 11.30
CA ILE A 268 23.62 1.79 10.21
C ILE A 268 23.85 0.73 9.13
N ARG A 269 25.10 0.54 8.67
CA ARG A 269 25.42 -0.50 7.67
C ARG A 269 25.05 -1.90 8.17
N SER A 270 25.38 -2.24 9.41
CA SER A 270 25.02 -3.52 10.03
C SER A 270 23.50 -3.71 10.09
N ALA A 271 22.74 -2.64 10.40
CA ALA A 271 21.28 -2.68 10.39
C ALA A 271 20.68 -2.87 8.99
N ILE A 272 21.29 -2.26 7.96
CA ILE A 272 20.88 -2.45 6.56
C ILE A 272 21.01 -3.93 6.18
N TYR A 273 22.20 -4.51 6.36
CA TYR A 273 22.45 -5.90 6.01
C TYR A 273 21.62 -6.87 6.85
N GLY A 274 21.49 -6.63 8.16
CA GLY A 274 20.66 -7.45 9.05
C GLY A 274 19.18 -7.43 8.65
N ARG A 275 18.62 -6.23 8.37
CA ARG A 275 17.23 -6.11 7.91
C ARG A 275 17.00 -6.67 6.51
N ALA A 276 17.94 -6.47 5.60
CA ALA A 276 17.87 -7.04 4.27
C ALA A 276 17.89 -8.58 4.34
N SER A 277 18.80 -9.17 5.12
CA SER A 277 18.88 -10.62 5.36
C SER A 277 17.61 -11.17 6.00
N LEU A 278 17.07 -10.49 7.04
CA LEU A 278 15.81 -10.88 7.67
C LEU A 278 14.61 -10.74 6.71
N ALA A 279 14.57 -9.68 5.90
CA ALA A 279 13.50 -9.47 4.92
C ALA A 279 13.56 -10.53 3.81
N ILE A 280 14.76 -10.88 3.33
CA ILE A 280 14.97 -11.96 2.37
C ILE A 280 14.58 -13.30 3.01
N GLY A 281 15.04 -13.59 4.24
CA GLY A 281 14.68 -14.78 4.99
C GLY A 281 13.17 -14.91 5.20
N ARG A 282 12.51 -13.83 5.65
CA ARG A 282 11.04 -13.81 5.80
C ARG A 282 10.30 -13.98 4.48
N ARG A 283 10.78 -13.36 3.39
CA ARG A 283 10.22 -13.56 2.04
C ARG A 283 10.39 -14.98 1.55
N LEU A 284 11.55 -15.57 1.77
CA LEU A 284 11.81 -16.97 1.47
C LEU A 284 10.90 -17.87 2.31
N LEU A 285 10.85 -17.69 3.63
CA LEU A 285 10.00 -18.44 4.53
C LEU A 285 8.50 -18.28 4.23
N SER A 286 8.03 -17.05 3.98
CA SER A 286 6.61 -16.83 3.64
C SER A 286 6.24 -17.37 2.26
N ARG A 287 7.17 -17.33 1.30
CA ARG A 287 6.96 -17.83 -0.06
C ARG A 287 7.05 -19.34 -0.16
N TRP A 288 7.92 -19.94 0.67
CA TRP A 288 8.22 -21.38 0.64
C TRP A 288 7.60 -22.12 1.82
N GLY A 289 7.19 -21.41 2.87
CA GLY A 289 6.70 -22.04 4.10
C GLY A 289 5.46 -22.91 3.88
N GLU A 290 4.50 -22.45 3.06
CA GLU A 290 3.34 -23.25 2.68
C GLU A 290 3.75 -24.47 1.86
N MET A 291 4.59 -24.25 0.84
CA MET A 291 5.14 -25.34 0.03
C MET A 291 5.91 -26.36 0.87
N MET A 292 6.80 -25.91 1.78
CA MET A 292 7.55 -26.79 2.67
C MET A 292 6.63 -27.59 3.62
N THR A 293 5.59 -26.95 4.16
CA THR A 293 4.63 -27.61 5.04
C THR A 293 3.84 -28.68 4.30
N VAL A 294 3.30 -28.35 3.12
CA VAL A 294 2.58 -29.32 2.28
C VAL A 294 3.51 -30.45 1.85
N SER A 295 4.74 -30.12 1.45
CA SER A 295 5.74 -31.13 1.04
C SER A 295 6.10 -32.09 2.17
N ALA A 296 6.31 -31.59 3.40
CA ALA A 296 6.60 -32.41 4.56
C ALA A 296 5.44 -33.37 4.90
N TRP A 297 4.22 -32.86 4.90
CA TRP A 297 3.03 -33.70 5.12
C TRP A 297 2.84 -34.74 4.01
N THR A 298 3.08 -34.37 2.75
CA THR A 298 2.99 -35.31 1.62
C THR A 298 4.07 -36.38 1.71
N ALA A 299 5.28 -36.03 2.12
CA ALA A 299 6.35 -36.99 2.34
C ALA A 299 6.03 -37.99 3.48
N LEU A 300 5.52 -37.47 4.61
CA LEU A 300 5.05 -38.33 5.71
C LEU A 300 3.92 -39.28 5.28
N TRP A 301 2.96 -38.77 4.50
CA TRP A 301 1.92 -39.59 3.91
C TRP A 301 2.49 -40.70 3.02
N LEU A 302 3.46 -40.37 2.17
CA LEU A 302 4.06 -41.34 1.28
C LEU A 302 4.79 -42.45 2.07
N VAL A 303 5.54 -42.09 3.12
CA VAL A 303 6.16 -43.04 4.03
C VAL A 303 5.13 -43.94 4.70
N ALA A 304 4.01 -43.37 5.18
CA ALA A 304 2.92 -44.13 5.79
C ALA A 304 2.26 -45.11 4.80
N VAL A 305 2.08 -44.70 3.54
CA VAL A 305 1.55 -45.56 2.48
C VAL A 305 2.50 -46.74 2.20
N PHE A 306 3.81 -46.47 2.09
CA PHE A 306 4.79 -47.56 1.90
C PHE A 306 4.80 -48.56 3.10
N ALA A 307 4.77 -48.03 4.32
CA ALA A 307 4.72 -48.87 5.53
C ALA A 307 3.43 -49.72 5.57
N ALA A 308 2.29 -49.13 5.24
CA ALA A 308 1.02 -49.86 5.15
C ALA A 308 1.02 -50.92 4.06
N MET A 309 1.60 -50.63 2.89
CA MET A 309 1.74 -51.63 1.81
C MET A 309 2.65 -52.80 2.22
N GLN A 310 3.69 -52.52 2.96
CA GLN A 310 4.56 -53.55 3.50
C GLN A 310 3.84 -54.44 4.55
N ALA A 311 3.14 -53.80 5.51
CA ALA A 311 2.49 -54.49 6.62
C ALA A 311 1.27 -55.32 6.18
N TRP A 312 0.43 -54.80 5.28
CA TRP A 312 -0.85 -55.44 4.92
C TRP A 312 -0.77 -56.33 3.68
N PHE A 313 0.13 -56.04 2.75
CA PHE A 313 0.23 -56.76 1.48
C PHE A 313 1.53 -57.56 1.36
N GLY A 314 2.35 -57.59 2.39
CA GLY A 314 3.62 -58.39 2.42
C GLY A 314 4.66 -57.94 1.38
N LYS A 315 4.54 -56.72 0.85
CA LYS A 315 5.46 -56.19 -0.17
C LYS A 315 6.80 -55.85 0.48
N ALA A 316 7.86 -56.54 0.10
CA ALA A 316 9.23 -56.18 0.49
C ALA A 316 9.70 -54.98 -0.34
N TYR A 317 10.04 -53.88 0.32
CA TYR A 317 10.67 -52.71 -0.30
C TYR A 317 12.14 -52.60 0.15
N VAL A 318 13.03 -52.36 -0.81
CA VAL A 318 14.41 -51.94 -0.52
C VAL A 318 14.34 -50.42 -0.29
N TRP A 319 14.40 -50.03 0.96
CA TRP A 319 14.16 -48.63 1.36
C TRP A 319 15.00 -47.57 0.65
N PRO A 320 16.30 -47.74 0.38
CA PRO A 320 17.07 -46.75 -0.38
C PRO A 320 16.50 -46.49 -1.76
N ASP A 321 16.13 -47.54 -2.49
CA ASP A 321 15.62 -47.43 -3.87
C ASP A 321 14.25 -46.76 -3.90
N VAL A 322 13.34 -47.23 -3.03
CA VAL A 322 11.97 -46.68 -2.93
C VAL A 322 11.99 -45.23 -2.44
N ALA A 323 12.93 -44.87 -1.57
CA ALA A 323 13.07 -43.49 -1.09
C ALA A 323 13.44 -42.53 -2.23
N TRP A 324 14.40 -42.89 -3.09
CA TRP A 324 14.78 -42.08 -4.23
C TRP A 324 13.66 -41.94 -5.26
N GLN A 325 12.99 -43.02 -5.56
CA GLN A 325 11.85 -43.06 -6.50
C GLN A 325 10.69 -42.25 -5.97
N GLY A 326 10.33 -42.41 -4.68
CA GLY A 326 9.28 -41.62 -4.01
C GLY A 326 9.62 -40.14 -3.95
N ALA A 327 10.89 -39.79 -3.66
CA ALA A 327 11.36 -38.40 -3.66
C ALA A 327 11.25 -37.77 -5.06
N GLY A 328 11.57 -38.53 -6.13
CA GLY A 328 11.43 -38.07 -7.50
C GLY A 328 9.98 -37.70 -7.87
N LEU A 329 9.01 -38.58 -7.58
CA LEU A 329 7.59 -38.33 -7.82
C LEU A 329 7.06 -37.19 -6.95
N LEU A 330 7.48 -37.12 -5.69
CA LEU A 330 7.14 -36.01 -4.81
C LEU A 330 7.65 -34.67 -5.37
N ALA A 331 8.88 -34.65 -5.88
CA ALA A 331 9.44 -33.45 -6.51
C ALA A 331 8.65 -33.02 -7.74
N VAL A 332 8.22 -33.95 -8.59
CA VAL A 332 7.36 -33.66 -9.75
C VAL A 332 6.00 -33.11 -9.32
N GLN A 333 5.38 -33.70 -8.28
CA GLN A 333 4.09 -33.24 -7.74
C GLN A 333 4.21 -31.84 -7.17
N ILE A 334 5.25 -31.55 -6.40
CA ILE A 334 5.51 -30.23 -5.80
C ILE A 334 5.78 -29.20 -6.89
N PHE A 335 6.65 -29.54 -7.85
CA PHE A 335 6.99 -28.65 -8.96
C PHE A 335 5.76 -28.35 -9.83
N GLY A 336 4.96 -29.37 -10.18
CA GLY A 336 3.72 -29.17 -10.91
C GLY A 336 2.74 -28.26 -10.15
N THR A 337 2.51 -28.54 -8.87
CA THR A 337 1.64 -27.68 -8.03
C THR A 337 2.15 -26.23 -7.96
N TRP A 338 3.47 -26.04 -7.87
CA TRP A 338 4.10 -24.72 -7.90
C TRP A 338 3.95 -24.03 -9.26
N ALA A 339 4.23 -24.73 -10.35
CA ALA A 339 4.16 -24.20 -11.71
C ALA A 339 2.74 -23.74 -12.07
N PHE A 340 1.74 -24.51 -11.69
CA PHE A 340 0.32 -24.15 -11.85
C PHE A 340 -0.21 -23.21 -10.76
N GLY A 341 0.68 -22.76 -9.86
CA GLY A 341 0.42 -21.71 -8.87
C GLY A 341 -0.43 -22.17 -7.68
N GLY A 342 -0.41 -23.44 -7.31
CA GLY A 342 -1.14 -23.99 -6.16
C GLY A 342 -0.66 -23.49 -4.80
N TYR A 343 0.59 -23.02 -4.65
CA TYR A 343 1.17 -22.48 -3.39
C TYR A 343 1.09 -20.94 -3.29
N ARG A 344 0.20 -20.28 -4.01
CA ARG A 344 0.02 -18.83 -3.85
C ARG A 344 -0.86 -18.56 -2.65
N GLU A 345 -0.38 -17.67 -1.75
CA GLU A 345 -1.14 -17.24 -0.57
C GLU A 345 -2.62 -16.97 -0.92
N ALA A 346 -3.52 -17.53 -0.11
CA ALA A 346 -4.97 -17.35 -0.22
C ALA A 346 -5.45 -15.88 -0.06
N ARG A 347 -4.54 -14.93 0.09
CA ARG A 347 -4.79 -13.48 0.12
C ARG A 347 -5.25 -12.89 -1.21
N THR A 348 -4.92 -13.51 -2.32
CA THR A 348 -5.52 -13.18 -3.61
C THR A 348 -6.58 -14.24 -3.86
N ARG A 349 -7.85 -13.84 -3.90
CA ARG A 349 -9.04 -14.67 -4.18
C ARG A 349 -8.83 -15.63 -5.37
N ARG A 350 -8.02 -16.65 -5.20
CA ARG A 350 -8.17 -17.83 -6.03
C ARG A 350 -9.38 -18.59 -5.49
N THR A 351 -10.36 -18.71 -6.32
CA THR A 351 -11.50 -19.61 -6.07
C THR A 351 -10.93 -21.00 -5.76
N LEU A 352 -11.62 -21.76 -4.92
CA LEU A 352 -11.33 -23.18 -4.65
C LEU A 352 -11.00 -23.94 -5.94
N SER A 353 -11.65 -23.59 -7.05
CA SER A 353 -11.42 -24.09 -8.39
C SER A 353 -9.98 -23.93 -8.90
N GLY A 354 -9.28 -22.85 -8.56
CA GLY A 354 -7.89 -22.63 -9.00
C GLY A 354 -6.88 -23.56 -8.31
N HIS A 355 -7.12 -23.86 -7.03
CA HIS A 355 -6.29 -24.84 -6.29
C HIS A 355 -6.55 -26.28 -6.76
N VAL A 356 -7.82 -26.61 -7.00
CA VAL A 356 -8.22 -27.93 -7.55
C VAL A 356 -7.60 -28.12 -8.94
N LEU A 357 -7.62 -27.10 -9.80
CA LEU A 357 -7.02 -27.19 -11.12
C LEU A 357 -5.50 -27.39 -11.08
N ALA A 358 -4.81 -26.63 -10.21
CA ALA A 358 -3.36 -26.75 -10.03
C ALA A 358 -2.97 -28.15 -9.49
N TRP A 359 -3.75 -28.66 -8.52
CA TRP A 359 -3.58 -30.01 -8.00
C TRP A 359 -3.83 -31.08 -9.07
N ALA A 360 -4.92 -30.98 -9.84
CA ALA A 360 -5.25 -31.93 -10.90
C ALA A 360 -4.18 -31.95 -12.01
N ALA A 361 -3.71 -30.79 -12.47
CA ALA A 361 -2.65 -30.68 -13.45
C ALA A 361 -1.32 -31.28 -12.95
N ALA A 362 -0.95 -31.01 -11.69
CA ALA A 362 0.24 -31.59 -11.07
C ALA A 362 0.13 -33.11 -10.95
N SER A 363 -1.03 -33.61 -10.56
CA SER A 363 -1.32 -35.04 -10.43
C SER A 363 -1.22 -35.75 -11.80
N THR A 364 -1.80 -35.15 -12.83
CA THR A 364 -1.67 -35.66 -14.22
C THR A 364 -0.21 -35.71 -14.65
N LEU A 365 0.58 -34.66 -14.37
CA LEU A 365 2.01 -34.62 -14.69
C LEU A 365 2.78 -35.71 -13.94
N THR A 366 2.47 -35.95 -12.66
CA THR A 366 3.10 -36.99 -11.84
C THR A 366 2.80 -38.38 -12.40
N LEU A 367 1.55 -38.66 -12.75
CA LEU A 367 1.15 -39.94 -13.34
C LEU A 367 1.78 -40.16 -14.72
N ALA A 368 1.83 -39.11 -15.54
CA ALA A 368 2.49 -39.18 -16.85
C ALA A 368 3.99 -39.45 -16.70
N THR A 369 4.65 -38.76 -15.80
CA THR A 369 6.10 -38.99 -15.50
C THR A 369 6.35 -40.42 -15.06
N TYR A 370 5.53 -40.95 -14.15
CA TYR A 370 5.64 -42.34 -13.68
C TYR A 370 5.44 -43.35 -14.83
N SER A 371 4.54 -43.08 -15.77
CA SER A 371 4.28 -43.98 -16.92
C SER A 371 5.48 -44.06 -17.87
N LEU A 372 6.34 -43.04 -17.90
CA LEU A 372 7.53 -42.97 -18.73
C LEU A 372 8.78 -43.60 -18.06
N TRP A 373 8.69 -43.96 -16.76
CA TRP A 373 9.82 -44.57 -16.05
C TRP A 373 10.11 -46.00 -16.53
N PRO A 374 11.38 -46.44 -16.55
CA PRO A 374 11.75 -47.83 -16.83
C PRO A 374 11.06 -48.78 -15.85
N GLU A 375 10.80 -50.03 -16.27
CA GLU A 375 10.14 -51.03 -15.40
C GLU A 375 10.90 -51.26 -14.12
N SER A 376 12.23 -51.24 -14.14
CA SER A 376 13.11 -51.39 -12.97
C SER A 376 12.94 -50.27 -11.93
N TRP A 377 12.39 -49.13 -12.32
CA TRP A 377 12.15 -47.98 -11.44
C TRP A 377 10.68 -47.90 -10.96
N ARG A 378 9.82 -48.74 -11.51
CA ARG A 378 8.38 -48.71 -11.16
C ARG A 378 8.13 -49.52 -9.90
N PHE A 379 7.53 -48.89 -8.92
CA PHE A 379 7.01 -49.51 -7.73
C PHE A 379 5.47 -49.63 -7.77
N SER A 380 4.80 -49.85 -6.65
CA SER A 380 3.37 -50.11 -6.58
C SER A 380 2.52 -49.01 -7.25
N ARG A 381 1.70 -49.36 -8.23
CA ARG A 381 0.73 -48.46 -8.88
C ARG A 381 -0.22 -47.82 -7.87
N ALA A 382 -0.64 -48.56 -6.83
CA ALA A 382 -1.46 -48.06 -5.75
C ALA A 382 -0.80 -46.90 -4.99
N THR A 383 0.50 -47.00 -4.70
CA THR A 383 1.25 -45.93 -4.03
C THR A 383 1.28 -44.65 -4.86
N VAL A 384 1.46 -44.78 -6.18
CA VAL A 384 1.48 -43.61 -7.09
C VAL A 384 0.11 -42.91 -7.16
N LEU A 385 -0.98 -43.68 -7.15
CA LEU A 385 -2.35 -43.14 -7.12
C LEU A 385 -2.70 -42.45 -5.78
N LEU A 386 -2.10 -42.94 -4.67
CA LEU A 386 -2.34 -42.38 -3.34
C LEU A 386 -1.50 -41.12 -3.06
N LEU A 387 -0.42 -40.87 -3.78
CA LEU A 387 0.40 -39.66 -3.63
C LEU A 387 -0.39 -38.36 -3.87
N PRO A 388 -1.13 -38.20 -4.96
CA PRO A 388 -2.00 -37.03 -5.16
C PRO A 388 -3.05 -36.84 -4.06
N VAL A 389 -3.60 -37.91 -3.52
CA VAL A 389 -4.58 -37.87 -2.43
C VAL A 389 -3.96 -37.27 -1.17
N GLY A 390 -2.80 -37.78 -0.75
CA GLY A 390 -2.08 -37.25 0.40
C GLY A 390 -1.67 -35.77 0.20
N HIS A 391 -1.28 -35.42 -1.01
CA HIS A 391 -0.96 -34.03 -1.37
C HIS A 391 -2.19 -33.11 -1.28
N ALA A 392 -3.35 -33.55 -1.74
CA ALA A 392 -4.61 -32.81 -1.62
C ALA A 392 -5.02 -32.61 -0.15
N LEU A 393 -4.90 -33.65 0.67
CA LEU A 393 -5.20 -33.57 2.11
C LEU A 393 -4.27 -32.59 2.83
N ALA A 394 -2.97 -32.64 2.54
CA ALA A 394 -2.00 -31.70 3.08
C ALA A 394 -2.31 -30.24 2.69
N HIS A 395 -2.67 -30.02 1.43
CA HIS A 395 -3.10 -28.71 0.93
C HIS A 395 -4.38 -28.21 1.63
N ALA A 396 -5.39 -29.08 1.78
CA ALA A 396 -6.64 -28.76 2.45
C ALA A 396 -6.41 -28.36 3.92
N LEU A 397 -5.55 -29.09 4.65
CA LEU A 397 -5.20 -28.79 6.04
C LEU A 397 -4.54 -27.40 6.17
N VAL A 398 -3.60 -27.07 5.29
CA VAL A 398 -2.92 -25.76 5.28
C VAL A 398 -3.93 -24.66 4.94
N MET A 399 -4.83 -24.90 4.00
CA MET A 399 -5.86 -23.93 3.60
C MET A 399 -6.88 -23.67 4.73
N VAL A 400 -7.36 -24.70 5.43
CA VAL A 400 -8.26 -24.58 6.60
C VAL A 400 -7.57 -23.80 7.72
N ARG A 401 -6.28 -24.07 7.98
CA ARG A 401 -5.49 -23.33 8.97
C ARG A 401 -5.32 -21.86 8.60
N SER A 402 -5.11 -21.56 7.32
CA SER A 402 -5.05 -20.20 6.80
C SER A 402 -6.41 -19.48 6.93
N TRP A 403 -7.50 -20.14 6.61
CA TRP A 403 -8.86 -19.63 6.77
C TRP A 403 -9.21 -19.28 8.22
N ARG A 404 -8.85 -20.17 9.17
CA ARG A 404 -9.05 -19.91 10.61
C ARG A 404 -8.24 -18.70 11.12
N ARG A 405 -7.09 -18.40 10.50
CA ARG A 405 -6.24 -17.26 10.87
C ARG A 405 -6.69 -15.94 10.24
N THR A 406 -7.33 -15.95 9.09
CA THR A 406 -7.73 -14.74 8.35
C THR A 406 -9.15 -14.27 8.66
N GLY A 407 -9.90 -15.00 9.48
CA GLY A 407 -11.30 -14.71 9.81
C GLY A 407 -12.27 -15.18 8.71
N ASN A 408 -13.53 -15.37 9.09
CA ASN A 408 -14.58 -15.87 8.18
C ASN A 408 -14.93 -14.77 7.15
N PRO A 409 -14.74 -14.97 5.84
CA PRO A 409 -15.11 -14.00 4.81
C PRO A 409 -16.63 -13.77 4.69
N HIS A 410 -17.46 -14.55 5.41
CA HIS A 410 -18.90 -14.42 5.45
C HIS A 410 -19.44 -13.72 6.70
N SER A 411 -18.58 -13.16 7.57
CA SER A 411 -19.05 -12.34 8.69
C SER A 411 -19.72 -11.07 8.14
N VAL A 412 -20.95 -10.82 8.57
CA VAL A 412 -21.64 -9.55 8.31
C VAL A 412 -20.86 -8.47 9.02
N ARG A 413 -20.27 -7.53 8.30
CA ARG A 413 -19.59 -6.36 8.89
C ARG A 413 -20.65 -5.34 9.31
N ARG A 414 -20.52 -4.82 10.52
CA ARG A 414 -21.36 -3.75 11.04
C ARG A 414 -20.67 -2.43 10.80
N LEU A 415 -21.31 -1.60 9.99
CA LEU A 415 -20.79 -0.34 9.48
C LEU A 415 -21.59 0.81 10.05
N LEU A 416 -20.91 1.83 10.58
CA LEU A 416 -21.49 3.11 10.94
C LEU A 416 -21.07 4.14 9.91
N VAL A 417 -22.02 4.85 9.34
CA VAL A 417 -21.77 6.00 8.47
C VAL A 417 -22.14 7.27 9.24
N ALA A 418 -21.18 8.17 9.39
CA ALA A 418 -21.34 9.41 10.14
C ALA A 418 -21.33 10.60 9.18
N GLY A 419 -22.47 11.31 9.10
CA GLY A 419 -22.66 12.48 8.23
C GLY A 419 -24.02 12.49 7.53
N PRO A 420 -24.41 13.59 6.86
CA PRO A 420 -25.70 13.71 6.19
C PRO A 420 -25.80 12.88 4.91
N ASP A 421 -24.69 12.64 4.22
CA ASP A 421 -24.60 11.99 2.90
C ASP A 421 -24.48 10.46 3.00
N VAL A 422 -25.34 9.84 3.83
CA VAL A 422 -25.27 8.39 4.12
C VAL A 422 -25.47 7.55 2.88
N GLU A 423 -26.49 7.85 2.06
CA GLU A 423 -26.81 7.06 0.86
C GLU A 423 -25.68 7.12 -0.17
N ALA A 424 -25.15 8.32 -0.46
CA ALA A 424 -24.03 8.49 -1.37
C ALA A 424 -22.76 7.78 -0.85
N THR A 425 -22.52 7.83 0.46
CA THR A 425 -21.39 7.12 1.10
C THR A 425 -21.54 5.60 1.01
N VAL A 426 -22.74 5.07 1.26
CA VAL A 426 -23.03 3.63 1.15
C VAL A 426 -22.89 3.15 -0.29
N GLU A 427 -23.39 3.94 -1.25
CA GLU A 427 -23.27 3.61 -2.68
C GLU A 427 -21.80 3.65 -3.13
N LEU A 428 -21.02 4.64 -2.67
CA LEU A 428 -19.59 4.73 -2.91
C LEU A 428 -18.84 3.49 -2.39
N LEU A 429 -19.17 3.05 -1.17
CA LEU A 429 -18.61 1.84 -0.58
C LEU A 429 -19.00 0.58 -1.35
N ARG A 430 -20.25 0.49 -1.87
CA ARG A 430 -20.70 -0.62 -2.72
C ARG A 430 -19.92 -0.68 -4.04
N ARG A 431 -19.71 0.47 -4.68
CA ARG A 431 -18.93 0.56 -5.94
C ARG A 431 -17.48 0.15 -5.75
N ASN A 432 -16.86 0.57 -4.65
CA ASN A 432 -15.44 0.34 -4.41
C ASN A 432 -15.12 -1.09 -3.94
N GLU A 433 -16.00 -1.75 -3.22
CA GLU A 433 -15.74 -3.07 -2.63
C GLU A 433 -16.52 -4.22 -3.28
N GLY A 434 -17.45 -3.91 -4.21
CA GLY A 434 -18.31 -4.86 -4.89
C GLY A 434 -19.42 -5.44 -3.99
N GLU A 435 -20.45 -6.02 -4.60
CA GLU A 435 -21.68 -6.52 -3.94
C GLU A 435 -21.49 -7.72 -2.97
N ARG A 436 -20.29 -8.24 -2.83
CA ARG A 436 -20.03 -9.50 -2.11
C ARG A 436 -19.87 -9.36 -0.60
N THR A 437 -19.74 -8.15 -0.06
CA THR A 437 -19.58 -7.93 1.37
C THR A 437 -20.95 -7.65 1.98
N ARG A 438 -21.53 -8.61 2.73
CA ARG A 438 -22.75 -8.38 3.49
C ARG A 438 -22.43 -7.38 4.62
N ARG A 439 -23.16 -6.27 4.67
CA ARG A 439 -23.02 -5.22 5.67
C ARG A 439 -24.36 -4.96 6.33
N GLN A 440 -24.34 -4.77 7.63
CA GLN A 440 -25.39 -4.11 8.38
C GLN A 440 -24.92 -2.67 8.61
N THR A 441 -25.63 -1.70 8.06
CA THR A 441 -25.24 -0.29 8.09
C THR A 441 -26.13 0.46 9.06
N PHE A 442 -25.53 1.36 9.83
CA PHE A 442 -26.16 2.30 10.75
C PHE A 442 -25.72 3.71 10.37
N ALA A 443 -26.48 4.73 10.75
CA ALA A 443 -26.15 6.12 10.45
C ALA A 443 -26.11 7.00 11.70
N LEU A 444 -25.21 7.99 11.70
CA LEU A 444 -25.16 9.08 12.68
C LEU A 444 -25.35 10.42 11.97
N TRP A 445 -26.19 11.26 12.55
CA TRP A 445 -26.43 12.61 12.04
C TRP A 445 -25.24 13.54 12.37
N ALA A 446 -24.90 14.43 11.43
CA ALA A 446 -23.75 15.33 11.59
C ALA A 446 -23.99 16.51 12.56
N GLY A 447 -25.23 16.84 12.85
CA GLY A 447 -25.63 17.92 13.76
C GLY A 447 -25.75 17.49 15.23
N ASP A 448 -25.99 18.46 16.10
CA ASP A 448 -26.09 18.25 17.55
C ASP A 448 -27.37 17.51 17.98
N ARG A 449 -28.42 17.54 17.15
CA ARG A 449 -29.68 16.80 17.35
C ARG A 449 -30.19 16.28 16.02
N LEU A 450 -30.84 15.14 16.03
CA LEU A 450 -31.53 14.59 14.87
C LEU A 450 -32.72 15.51 14.53
N PRO A 451 -32.82 16.11 13.32
CA PRO A 451 -33.98 16.92 12.93
C PRO A 451 -35.26 16.07 12.91
N GLU A 452 -36.41 16.70 13.17
CA GLU A 452 -37.72 16.03 13.08
C GLU A 452 -38.03 15.58 11.64
N ASP A 453 -37.48 16.28 10.66
CA ASP A 453 -37.58 16.04 9.23
C ASP A 453 -36.31 15.38 8.63
N ALA A 454 -35.52 14.67 9.46
CA ALA A 454 -34.39 13.90 8.96
C ALA A 454 -34.85 12.89 7.88
N PRO A 455 -34.14 12.80 6.75
CA PRO A 455 -34.55 11.94 5.66
C PRO A 455 -34.69 10.49 6.12
N ASP A 456 -35.84 9.88 5.80
CA ASP A 456 -36.09 8.47 6.10
C ASP A 456 -35.23 7.60 5.19
N LEU A 457 -34.22 6.98 5.77
CA LEU A 457 -33.29 6.10 5.05
C LEU A 457 -33.91 4.70 4.97
N GLN A 458 -34.46 4.32 3.82
CA GLN A 458 -35.22 3.07 3.59
C GLN A 458 -34.51 1.78 4.06
N SER A 459 -33.21 1.78 4.29
CA SER A 459 -32.45 0.59 4.68
C SER A 459 -31.39 0.82 5.77
N VAL A 460 -31.23 2.06 6.26
CA VAL A 460 -30.16 2.44 7.19
C VAL A 460 -30.75 3.24 8.35
N PRO A 461 -30.86 2.66 9.55
CA PRO A 461 -31.43 3.36 10.70
C PRO A 461 -30.48 4.43 11.25
N TRP A 462 -31.01 5.59 11.61
CA TRP A 462 -30.34 6.58 12.43
C TRP A 462 -30.23 6.07 13.87
N VAL A 463 -29.01 6.09 14.43
CA VAL A 463 -28.73 5.58 15.79
C VAL A 463 -28.24 6.65 16.75
N GLY A 464 -28.15 7.90 16.33
CA GLY A 464 -27.75 9.04 17.15
C GLY A 464 -27.09 10.15 16.35
N THR A 465 -26.33 10.99 17.02
CA THR A 465 -25.56 12.10 16.47
C THR A 465 -24.06 11.81 16.49
N LEU A 466 -23.25 12.68 15.90
CA LEU A 466 -21.79 12.53 15.93
C LEU A 466 -21.19 12.51 17.34
N ARG A 467 -21.86 13.10 18.34
CA ARG A 467 -21.42 13.03 19.75
C ARG A 467 -21.55 11.61 20.32
N ASP A 468 -22.43 10.80 19.73
CA ASP A 468 -22.76 9.45 20.21
C ASP A 468 -21.93 8.35 19.52
N VAL A 469 -20.89 8.71 18.73
CA VAL A 469 -20.05 7.76 17.97
C VAL A 469 -19.53 6.62 18.87
N GLU A 470 -19.02 6.96 20.04
CA GLU A 470 -18.44 5.98 20.97
C GLU A 470 -19.49 5.03 21.54
N GLU A 471 -20.65 5.57 21.89
CA GLU A 471 -21.78 4.83 22.43
C GLU A 471 -22.38 3.93 21.36
N ALA A 472 -22.59 4.45 20.14
CA ALA A 472 -23.07 3.69 18.99
C ALA A 472 -22.14 2.51 18.65
N VAL A 473 -20.82 2.75 18.69
CA VAL A 473 -19.82 1.67 18.48
C VAL A 473 -19.96 0.57 19.52
N GLN A 474 -20.22 0.92 20.78
CA GLN A 474 -20.35 -0.03 21.87
C GLN A 474 -21.67 -0.80 21.83
N ILE A 475 -22.79 -0.11 21.62
CA ILE A 475 -24.13 -0.69 21.62
C ILE A 475 -24.31 -1.65 20.42
N HIS A 476 -23.85 -1.24 19.24
CA HIS A 476 -24.06 -2.00 18.01
C HIS A 476 -22.89 -2.93 17.66
N ASN A 477 -21.84 -2.99 18.50
CA ASN A 477 -20.61 -3.79 18.24
C ASN A 477 -20.08 -3.56 16.82
N LEU A 478 -19.79 -2.33 16.47
CA LEU A 478 -19.42 -1.93 15.12
C LEU A 478 -17.99 -2.34 14.78
N ASP A 479 -17.79 -2.82 13.55
CA ASP A 479 -16.48 -3.21 13.03
C ASP A 479 -15.77 -2.03 12.35
N GLU A 480 -16.56 -1.04 11.89
CA GLU A 480 -16.07 0.03 11.04
C GLU A 480 -16.93 1.29 11.15
N VAL A 481 -16.26 2.46 11.18
CA VAL A 481 -16.89 3.78 11.11
C VAL A 481 -16.37 4.50 9.87
N VAL A 482 -17.29 5.08 9.09
CA VAL A 482 -16.99 5.88 7.90
C VAL A 482 -17.55 7.28 8.10
N PHE A 483 -16.68 8.28 8.13
CA PHE A 483 -17.07 9.69 8.21
C PHE A 483 -17.23 10.28 6.81
N SER A 484 -18.25 11.11 6.61
CA SER A 484 -18.36 11.96 5.43
C SER A 484 -17.35 13.11 5.54
N GLY A 485 -16.33 13.11 4.70
CA GLY A 485 -15.19 14.05 4.82
C GLY A 485 -15.56 15.50 4.54
N ARG A 486 -16.67 15.75 3.84
CA ARG A 486 -17.13 17.11 3.54
C ARG A 486 -17.91 17.73 4.70
N ASP A 487 -18.75 16.95 5.35
CA ASP A 487 -19.79 17.46 6.24
C ASP A 487 -19.44 17.31 7.72
N VAL A 488 -18.47 16.43 8.02
CA VAL A 488 -18.00 16.21 9.39
C VAL A 488 -16.75 17.06 9.63
N ARG A 489 -16.75 17.82 10.72
CA ARG A 489 -15.59 18.62 11.13
C ARG A 489 -14.40 17.71 11.44
N ALA A 490 -13.21 18.13 11.03
CA ALA A 490 -11.99 17.36 11.23
C ALA A 490 -11.69 17.16 12.73
N GLU A 491 -12.03 18.16 13.57
CA GLU A 491 -11.95 18.07 15.02
C GLU A 491 -12.70 16.85 15.57
N VAL A 492 -13.94 16.63 15.16
CA VAL A 492 -14.75 15.47 15.60
C VAL A 492 -14.12 14.15 15.20
N ILE A 493 -13.57 14.08 13.98
CA ILE A 493 -12.90 12.87 13.47
C ILE A 493 -11.63 12.60 14.29
N VAL A 494 -10.79 13.64 14.51
CA VAL A 494 -9.52 13.52 15.22
C VAL A 494 -9.76 13.11 16.69
N ASP A 495 -10.77 13.67 17.34
CA ASP A 495 -11.10 13.37 18.74
C ASP A 495 -11.66 11.94 18.93
N ALA A 496 -12.45 11.45 17.98
CA ALA A 496 -13.00 10.09 18.02
C ALA A 496 -11.94 9.00 17.75
N LEU A 497 -10.90 9.31 16.95
CA LEU A 497 -9.93 8.33 16.48
C LEU A 497 -9.20 7.56 17.60
N PRO A 498 -8.69 8.16 18.68
CA PRO A 498 -7.99 7.43 19.75
C PRO A 498 -8.87 6.38 20.41
N THR A 499 -10.16 6.68 20.61
CA THR A 499 -11.11 5.75 21.22
C THR A 499 -11.49 4.61 20.27
N LEU A 500 -11.75 4.93 18.98
CA LEU A 500 -12.00 3.93 17.95
C LEU A 500 -10.80 2.99 17.80
N GLY A 501 -9.57 3.53 17.81
CA GLY A 501 -8.34 2.76 17.71
C GLY A 501 -8.13 1.81 18.89
N ARG A 502 -8.43 2.24 20.14
CA ARG A 502 -8.39 1.37 21.34
C ARG A 502 -9.35 0.19 21.25
N ARG A 503 -10.48 0.37 20.58
CA ARG A 503 -11.51 -0.67 20.39
C ARG A 503 -11.30 -1.51 19.12
N HIS A 504 -10.21 -1.29 18.38
CA HIS A 504 -9.90 -1.95 17.12
C HIS A 504 -10.98 -1.75 16.02
N VAL A 505 -11.76 -0.68 16.11
CA VAL A 505 -12.75 -0.29 15.10
C VAL A 505 -12.03 0.41 13.96
N ARG A 506 -12.31 0.01 12.73
CA ARG A 506 -11.72 0.66 11.55
C ARG A 506 -12.37 2.00 11.32
N CYS A 507 -11.54 3.03 11.11
CA CYS A 507 -12.00 4.35 10.72
C CYS A 507 -11.66 4.60 9.25
N ARG A 508 -12.60 5.15 8.50
CA ARG A 508 -12.42 5.64 7.14
C ARG A 508 -13.06 7.01 6.96
N ILE A 509 -12.60 7.75 5.97
CA ILE A 509 -13.20 9.00 5.55
C ILE A 509 -13.61 8.85 4.09
N ALA A 510 -14.89 9.08 3.81
CA ALA A 510 -15.44 9.01 2.47
C ALA A 510 -15.60 10.41 1.89
N TRP A 511 -15.19 10.58 0.64
CA TRP A 511 -15.34 11.81 -0.14
C TRP A 511 -16.28 11.52 -1.30
N THR A 512 -17.56 11.77 -1.11
CA THR A 512 -18.61 11.46 -2.07
C THR A 512 -18.44 12.24 -3.38
N ASP A 513 -17.93 13.47 -3.30
CA ASP A 513 -17.68 14.34 -4.46
C ASP A 513 -16.53 13.83 -5.36
N VAL A 514 -15.54 13.18 -4.77
CA VAL A 514 -14.34 12.71 -5.47
C VAL A 514 -14.47 11.25 -5.86
N GLY A 515 -15.38 10.52 -5.22
CA GLY A 515 -15.59 9.09 -5.42
C GLY A 515 -14.57 8.21 -4.71
N ASP A 516 -13.89 8.73 -3.69
CA ASP A 516 -12.82 8.03 -2.96
C ASP A 516 -13.17 7.77 -1.49
N VAL A 517 -12.62 6.67 -0.95
CA VAL A 517 -12.72 6.34 0.48
C VAL A 517 -11.30 6.13 1.02
N MET A 518 -10.91 6.93 1.99
CA MET A 518 -9.59 6.91 2.59
C MET A 518 -9.55 6.09 3.87
N SER A 519 -8.53 5.27 4.04
CA SER A 519 -8.28 4.56 5.28
C SER A 519 -6.78 4.46 5.54
N SER A 520 -6.39 4.46 6.79
CA SER A 520 -5.01 4.19 7.16
C SER A 520 -4.63 2.74 6.83
N GLY A 521 -3.60 2.56 6.02
CA GLY A 521 -3.09 1.26 5.59
C GLY A 521 -2.41 0.47 6.70
N GLY A 522 -3.20 -0.16 7.56
CA GLY A 522 -2.76 -1.27 8.39
C GLY A 522 -3.15 -2.57 7.72
N ALA A 523 -2.21 -3.25 7.08
CA ALA A 523 -2.26 -4.67 6.68
C ALA A 523 -3.40 -5.17 5.77
N SER A 524 -4.35 -4.39 5.32
CA SER A 524 -5.28 -4.79 4.28
C SER A 524 -5.01 -4.02 2.99
N ARG A 525 -4.55 -4.74 1.98
CA ARG A 525 -4.35 -4.29 0.60
C ARG A 525 -5.65 -3.83 -0.11
N GLU A 526 -6.70 -3.54 0.63
CA GLU A 526 -8.04 -3.22 0.09
C GLU A 526 -8.37 -1.73 0.07
N SER A 527 -7.52 -0.87 0.59
CA SER A 527 -7.74 0.57 0.56
C SER A 527 -6.75 1.23 -0.36
N PHE A 528 -7.13 1.40 -1.52
CA PHE A 528 -6.87 2.40 -2.54
C PHE A 528 -7.20 1.81 -3.90
N VAL A 529 -8.38 2.04 -4.36
CA VAL A 529 -8.60 2.17 -5.79
C VAL A 529 -8.21 3.60 -6.19
N ALA A 530 -6.95 3.98 -5.93
CA ALA A 530 -6.28 4.85 -6.85
C ALA A 530 -6.24 4.03 -8.15
N PHE A 531 -6.90 4.47 -9.17
CA PHE A 531 -6.93 3.99 -10.54
C PHE A 531 -5.74 3.10 -10.96
N ARG A 532 -5.58 1.93 -10.32
CA ARG A 532 -4.64 0.92 -10.76
C ARG A 532 -5.32 0.16 -11.86
N HIS A 533 -4.99 0.48 -13.07
CA HIS A 533 -5.21 -0.45 -14.18
C HIS A 533 -4.83 -1.84 -13.68
N GLY A 534 -5.76 -2.79 -13.75
CA GLY A 534 -5.51 -4.16 -13.28
C GLY A 534 -4.24 -4.76 -13.89
N LEU A 535 -3.87 -4.33 -15.10
CA LEU A 535 -2.63 -4.69 -15.81
C LEU A 535 -1.33 -4.21 -15.13
N HIS A 536 -1.38 -3.26 -14.20
CA HIS A 536 -0.21 -2.89 -13.38
C HIS A 536 0.02 -3.82 -12.18
N LEU A 537 -0.95 -4.68 -11.87
CA LEU A 537 -0.76 -5.71 -10.86
C LEU A 537 0.17 -6.79 -11.42
N PRO A 538 1.28 -7.13 -10.74
CA PRO A 538 2.23 -8.12 -11.25
C PRO A 538 1.60 -9.47 -11.60
N GLU A 539 0.49 -9.82 -10.96
CA GLU A 539 -0.26 -11.06 -11.20
C GLU A 539 -1.05 -11.01 -12.49
N VAL A 540 -1.70 -9.88 -12.74
CA VAL A 540 -2.49 -9.65 -13.96
C VAL A 540 -1.55 -9.50 -15.15
N ALA A 541 -0.42 -8.80 -15.01
CA ALA A 541 0.62 -8.69 -16.02
C ALA A 541 1.22 -10.07 -16.39
N ARG A 542 1.41 -10.96 -15.40
CA ARG A 542 1.86 -12.35 -15.66
C ARG A 542 0.80 -13.18 -16.35
N THR A 543 -0.46 -13.04 -15.97
CA THR A 543 -1.57 -13.75 -16.63
C THR A 543 -1.72 -13.28 -18.09
N LYS A 544 -1.58 -11.97 -18.32
CA LYS A 544 -1.51 -11.38 -19.66
C LYS A 544 -0.34 -11.97 -20.46
N ARG A 545 0.85 -12.00 -19.87
CA ARG A 545 2.05 -12.55 -20.50
C ARG A 545 1.93 -14.05 -20.78
N ALA A 546 1.35 -14.83 -19.85
CA ALA A 546 1.09 -16.25 -20.05
C ALA A 546 0.13 -16.50 -21.22
N PHE A 547 -0.93 -15.68 -21.33
CA PHE A 547 -1.83 -15.71 -22.49
C PHE A 547 -1.08 -15.38 -23.77
N ASP A 548 -0.30 -14.30 -23.80
CA ASP A 548 0.47 -13.87 -24.96
C ASP A 548 1.43 -14.97 -25.46
N VAL A 549 2.11 -15.65 -24.53
CA VAL A 549 3.02 -16.78 -24.84
C VAL A 549 2.23 -17.98 -25.37
N ALA A 550 1.14 -18.38 -24.70
CA ALA A 550 0.33 -19.53 -25.11
C ALA A 550 -0.29 -19.32 -26.49
N ALA A 551 -0.88 -18.14 -26.72
CA ALA A 551 -1.43 -17.78 -28.02
C ALA A 551 -0.36 -17.77 -29.11
N SER A 552 0.85 -17.26 -28.82
CA SER A 552 1.97 -17.26 -29.76
C SER A 552 2.42 -18.67 -30.14
N LEU A 553 2.54 -19.58 -29.19
CA LEU A 553 2.93 -20.97 -29.42
C LEU A 553 1.89 -21.71 -30.29
N ILE A 554 0.60 -21.52 -30.02
CA ILE A 554 -0.50 -22.09 -30.81
C ILE A 554 -0.45 -21.56 -32.24
N LEU A 555 -0.28 -20.26 -32.44
CA LEU A 555 -0.25 -19.62 -33.73
C LEU A 555 1.03 -19.95 -34.53
N LEU A 556 2.17 -20.15 -33.85
CA LEU A 556 3.39 -20.64 -34.47
C LEU A 556 3.24 -22.11 -34.92
N GLY A 557 2.57 -22.96 -34.14
CA GLY A 557 2.22 -24.34 -34.52
C GLY A 557 1.29 -24.37 -35.75
N ALA A 558 0.40 -23.38 -35.88
CA ALA A 558 -0.49 -23.21 -37.04
C ALA A 558 0.17 -22.43 -38.20
N ALA A 559 1.45 -22.10 -38.15
CA ALA A 559 2.13 -21.26 -39.12
C ALA A 559 1.99 -21.76 -40.59
N PRO A 560 2.09 -23.07 -40.90
CA PRO A 560 1.89 -23.53 -42.29
C PRO A 560 0.51 -23.19 -42.83
N TRP A 561 -0.55 -23.37 -42.03
CA TRP A 561 -1.92 -23.03 -42.40
C TRP A 561 -2.14 -21.51 -42.51
N LEU A 562 -1.57 -20.73 -41.61
CA LEU A 562 -1.64 -19.27 -41.64
C LEU A 562 -0.96 -18.68 -42.88
N TRP A 563 0.13 -19.28 -43.33
CA TRP A 563 0.84 -18.90 -44.55
C TRP A 563 -0.03 -19.11 -45.80
N VAL A 564 -0.65 -20.29 -45.89
CA VAL A 564 -1.53 -20.65 -47.03
C VAL A 564 -2.80 -19.78 -47.04
N SER A 565 -3.29 -19.37 -45.88
CA SER A 565 -4.54 -18.59 -45.75
C SER A 565 -4.35 -17.07 -45.89
N SER A 566 -3.28 -16.60 -46.52
CA SER A 566 -2.96 -15.17 -46.73
C SER A 566 -2.70 -14.37 -45.44
N ARG A 567 -2.31 -15.03 -44.36
CA ARG A 567 -2.01 -14.43 -43.06
C ARG A 567 -0.51 -14.47 -42.71
N ALA A 568 0.34 -14.25 -43.69
CA ALA A 568 1.81 -14.37 -43.58
C ALA A 568 2.45 -13.49 -42.49
N GLY A 569 1.80 -12.41 -42.08
CA GLY A 569 2.27 -11.54 -40.95
C GLY A 569 2.08 -12.14 -39.54
N TRP A 570 1.15 -13.08 -39.37
CA TRP A 570 0.81 -13.64 -38.07
C TRP A 570 1.95 -14.43 -37.38
N PRO A 571 2.69 -15.31 -38.09
CA PRO A 571 3.81 -16.02 -37.49
C PRO A 571 4.93 -15.08 -37.04
N ARG A 572 5.22 -14.01 -37.81
CA ARG A 572 6.21 -12.99 -37.42
C ARG A 572 5.79 -12.24 -36.18
N THR A 573 4.52 -11.87 -36.07
CA THR A 573 3.97 -11.22 -34.88
C THR A 573 3.98 -12.17 -33.70
N ALA A 574 3.59 -13.45 -33.85
CA ALA A 574 3.65 -14.46 -32.81
C ALA A 574 5.07 -14.63 -32.28
N TRP A 575 6.08 -14.63 -33.13
CA TRP A 575 7.48 -14.66 -32.76
C TRP A 575 7.88 -13.44 -31.92
N ASN A 576 7.52 -12.23 -32.35
CA ASN A 576 7.83 -11.00 -31.62
C ASN A 576 7.13 -10.96 -30.23
N VAL A 577 5.88 -11.39 -30.16
CA VAL A 577 5.13 -11.46 -28.89
C VAL A 577 5.71 -12.53 -27.95
N LEU A 578 6.13 -13.68 -28.49
CA LEU A 578 6.78 -14.75 -27.71
C LEU A 578 8.05 -14.24 -27.01
N TRP A 579 8.85 -13.44 -27.68
CA TRP A 579 10.08 -12.86 -27.13
C TRP A 579 9.87 -11.56 -26.31
N GLY A 580 8.62 -11.15 -26.09
CA GLY A 580 8.31 -9.99 -25.27
C GLY A 580 8.47 -8.65 -25.96
N ARG A 581 8.64 -8.65 -27.28
CA ARG A 581 8.76 -7.45 -28.11
C ARG A 581 7.41 -6.87 -28.52
N GLY A 582 6.31 -7.44 -28.03
CA GLY A 582 4.95 -7.03 -28.32
C GLY A 582 3.90 -7.75 -27.47
N THR A 583 2.63 -7.42 -27.65
CA THR A 583 1.46 -8.09 -27.07
C THR A 583 0.38 -8.30 -28.13
N TRP A 584 -0.51 -9.31 -27.94
CA TRP A 584 -1.58 -9.57 -28.90
C TRP A 584 -2.68 -8.51 -28.86
N VAL A 585 -3.03 -8.04 -27.70
CA VAL A 585 -4.13 -7.08 -27.50
C VAL A 585 -3.62 -5.86 -26.74
N SER A 586 -3.93 -4.66 -27.23
CA SER A 586 -3.54 -3.40 -26.59
C SER A 586 -4.08 -3.33 -25.17
N PRO A 587 -3.23 -2.99 -24.17
CA PRO A 587 -3.67 -2.72 -22.80
C PRO A 587 -4.40 -1.38 -22.64
N GLY A 588 -4.63 -0.62 -23.75
CA GLY A 588 -5.15 0.74 -23.76
C GLY A 588 -4.05 1.80 -23.86
N LYS A 589 -4.42 3.03 -24.27
CA LYS A 589 -3.49 4.15 -24.55
C LYS A 589 -2.56 4.57 -23.41
N LEU A 590 -2.73 4.04 -22.21
CA LEU A 590 -1.93 4.40 -21.02
C LEU A 590 -0.52 3.79 -20.96
N LYS A 591 -0.15 2.90 -21.90
CA LYS A 591 1.24 2.43 -22.09
C LYS A 591 1.49 2.11 -23.57
N ALA A 592 1.82 3.13 -24.32
CA ALA A 592 2.20 3.01 -25.75
C ALA A 592 3.64 2.51 -25.98
N GLU A 593 4.30 1.92 -24.99
CA GLU A 593 5.71 1.51 -25.07
C GLU A 593 5.93 0.15 -25.75
N VAL A 594 4.87 -0.63 -25.97
CA VAL A 594 5.01 -1.99 -26.55
C VAL A 594 4.09 -2.15 -27.74
N PRO A 595 4.61 -2.53 -28.92
CA PRO A 595 3.80 -2.81 -30.12
C PRO A 595 2.72 -3.86 -29.83
N PHE A 596 1.52 -3.68 -30.36
CA PHE A 596 0.40 -4.60 -30.20
C PHE A 596 -0.18 -5.03 -31.57
N ALA A 597 -0.77 -6.23 -31.63
CA ALA A 597 -1.35 -6.77 -32.84
C ALA A 597 -2.78 -6.27 -33.09
N PHE A 598 -3.58 -6.13 -32.02
CA PHE A 598 -4.99 -5.73 -32.10
C PHE A 598 -5.34 -4.68 -31.03
N ASP A 599 -6.12 -3.68 -31.42
CA ASP A 599 -6.66 -2.68 -30.50
C ASP A 599 -8.01 -3.15 -29.95
N ILE A 600 -8.15 -3.17 -28.61
CA ILE A 600 -9.39 -3.51 -27.91
C ILE A 600 -10.52 -2.52 -28.23
N ALA A 601 -10.17 -1.30 -28.57
CA ALA A 601 -11.11 -0.21 -28.88
C ALA A 601 -11.39 -0.06 -30.38
N HIS A 602 -10.99 -1.01 -31.21
CA HIS A 602 -11.19 -0.96 -32.66
C HIS A 602 -12.65 -0.65 -33.03
N GLY A 603 -12.84 0.31 -33.92
CA GLY A 603 -14.17 0.78 -34.33
C GLY A 603 -14.83 1.80 -33.43
N LEU A 604 -14.19 2.20 -32.33
CA LEU A 604 -14.64 3.27 -31.42
C LEU A 604 -13.70 4.47 -31.50
N SER A 605 -14.23 5.68 -31.36
CA SER A 605 -13.46 6.92 -31.33
C SER A 605 -13.74 7.73 -30.07
N GLY A 606 -12.82 8.63 -29.70
CA GLY A 606 -12.96 9.56 -28.59
C GLY A 606 -13.19 8.88 -27.23
N ARG A 607 -14.08 9.45 -26.41
CA ARG A 607 -14.37 8.96 -25.04
C ARG A 607 -14.84 7.50 -24.97
N GLY A 608 -15.46 6.98 -26.04
CA GLY A 608 -15.91 5.58 -26.10
C GLY A 608 -14.73 4.60 -26.16
N ALA A 609 -13.71 4.91 -26.95
CA ALA A 609 -12.49 4.13 -27.05
C ALA A 609 -11.70 4.14 -25.74
N GLU A 610 -11.57 5.29 -25.12
CA GLU A 610 -10.89 5.46 -23.83
C GLU A 610 -11.59 4.68 -22.70
N ARG A 611 -12.93 4.75 -22.65
CA ARG A 611 -13.72 4.02 -21.66
C ARG A 611 -13.58 2.50 -21.84
N LYS A 612 -13.59 1.99 -23.07
CA LYS A 612 -13.45 0.56 -23.34
C LYS A 612 -12.04 0.06 -22.99
N ALA A 613 -11.00 0.82 -23.35
CA ALA A 613 -9.61 0.53 -22.99
C ALA A 613 -9.40 0.55 -21.47
N PHE A 614 -9.97 1.53 -20.79
CA PHE A 614 -9.94 1.67 -19.34
C PHE A 614 -10.61 0.48 -18.63
N THR A 615 -11.84 0.12 -19.03
CA THR A 615 -12.58 -1.01 -18.44
C THR A 615 -11.86 -2.34 -18.68
N HIS A 616 -11.24 -2.52 -19.85
CA HIS A 616 -10.43 -3.70 -20.14
C HIS A 616 -9.20 -3.79 -19.24
N GLY A 617 -8.54 -2.66 -18.99
CA GLY A 617 -7.37 -2.60 -18.11
C GLY A 617 -7.69 -2.77 -16.64
N GLN A 618 -8.86 -2.30 -16.17
CA GLN A 618 -9.32 -2.48 -14.78
C GLN A 618 -9.69 -3.93 -14.48
N ASP A 619 -10.54 -4.54 -15.32
CA ASP A 619 -11.07 -5.89 -15.13
C ASP A 619 -10.42 -6.86 -16.12
N TYR A 620 -9.07 -6.87 -16.18
CA TYR A 620 -8.38 -7.74 -17.11
C TYR A 620 -8.68 -9.20 -16.85
N HIS A 621 -9.14 -9.88 -17.92
CA HIS A 621 -9.31 -11.33 -17.94
C HIS A 621 -8.88 -11.86 -19.31
N TRP A 622 -8.02 -12.88 -19.35
CA TRP A 622 -7.45 -13.46 -20.57
C TRP A 622 -8.50 -13.89 -21.61
N ARG A 623 -9.74 -14.24 -21.20
CA ARG A 623 -10.85 -14.55 -22.10
C ARG A 623 -11.26 -13.39 -22.99
N LYS A 624 -11.11 -12.15 -22.50
CA LYS A 624 -11.39 -10.95 -23.29
C LYS A 624 -10.37 -10.82 -24.43
N ASP A 625 -9.09 -11.08 -24.13
CA ASP A 625 -8.03 -11.10 -25.16
C ASP A 625 -8.23 -12.25 -26.15
N LEU A 626 -8.58 -13.42 -25.65
CA LEU A 626 -8.89 -14.58 -26.50
C LEU A 626 -10.03 -14.26 -27.48
N ALA A 627 -11.11 -13.62 -27.00
CA ALA A 627 -12.23 -13.22 -27.86
C ALA A 627 -11.78 -12.27 -28.98
N VAL A 628 -10.90 -11.30 -28.68
CA VAL A 628 -10.35 -10.36 -29.67
C VAL A 628 -9.49 -11.09 -30.71
N VAL A 629 -8.62 -11.99 -30.27
CA VAL A 629 -7.76 -12.77 -31.18
C VAL A 629 -8.58 -13.72 -32.06
N VAL A 630 -9.58 -14.40 -31.50
CA VAL A 630 -10.48 -15.31 -32.22
C VAL A 630 -11.34 -14.53 -33.24
N ASP A 631 -11.91 -13.39 -32.81
CA ASP A 631 -12.69 -12.53 -33.71
C ASP A 631 -11.82 -12.02 -34.88
N ALA A 632 -10.58 -11.63 -34.62
CA ALA A 632 -9.64 -11.22 -35.64
C ALA A 632 -9.27 -12.37 -36.60
N LEU A 633 -9.17 -13.61 -36.08
CA LEU A 633 -8.96 -14.81 -36.92
C LEU A 633 -10.17 -15.10 -37.81
N ILE A 634 -11.38 -14.97 -37.29
CA ILE A 634 -12.62 -15.23 -38.03
C ILE A 634 -12.89 -14.13 -39.08
N SER A 635 -12.78 -12.86 -38.66
CA SER A 635 -13.09 -11.68 -39.47
C SER A 635 -12.01 -11.32 -40.49
N ARG A 636 -10.93 -12.11 -40.61
CA ARG A 636 -9.77 -11.88 -41.51
C ARG A 636 -9.13 -10.49 -41.33
N ARG A 637 -9.13 -9.95 -40.13
CA ARG A 637 -8.50 -8.65 -39.84
C ARG A 637 -6.99 -8.68 -40.10
N ALA A 638 -6.49 -7.65 -40.75
CA ALA A 638 -5.06 -7.44 -40.88
C ALA A 638 -4.46 -7.03 -39.51
N ILE A 639 -3.23 -7.47 -39.25
CA ILE A 639 -2.47 -7.00 -38.08
C ILE A 639 -2.15 -5.52 -38.27
N THR A 640 -2.61 -4.67 -37.36
CA THR A 640 -2.25 -3.26 -37.34
C THR A 640 -0.83 -3.12 -36.81
N SER A 641 0.14 -2.93 -37.72
CA SER A 641 1.51 -2.58 -37.34
C SER A 641 1.57 -1.11 -36.89
N HIS A 642 1.15 -0.80 -35.65
CA HIS A 642 1.43 0.50 -35.03
C HIS A 642 2.73 0.38 -34.22
N GLY A 643 3.83 0.83 -34.81
CA GLY A 643 5.13 0.82 -34.17
C GLY A 643 6.30 1.12 -35.11
N HIS A 644 6.25 2.21 -35.85
CA HIS A 644 7.42 2.96 -36.34
C HIS A 644 6.97 4.39 -36.64
N HIS A 645 7.11 5.26 -35.68
CA HIS A 645 7.49 6.67 -35.81
C HIS A 645 8.09 7.11 -34.48
#